data_e713a77229648a06ad4bad03cab79ada
#
_entry.id   e713a77229648a06ad4bad03cab79ada
#
_cell.length_a   1.000
_cell.length_b   1.000
_cell.length_c   1.000
_cell.angle_alpha   90.00
_cell.angle_beta   90.00
_cell.angle_gamma   90.00
#
_symmetry.space_group_name_H-M   'P 1'
#
loop_
_entity.id
_entity.type
_entity.pdbx_description
1 polymer ?
#
loop_
_entity_poly.entity_id
_entity_poly.type
_entity_poly.pdbx_seq_one_letter_code
_entity_poly.pdbx_strand_id
1 'polypeptide(L)'
;MKKQGKKNRIFAGIAAAVMAVSATAVGVRSYSANAADLELDNYAKLLQYSLYFYDANMCGDKVGETSAFSWRDNCHTEDVALGGFHDAGDAIKCGQTAGFTASTLGWAYYEYKDQFQKTGTTAHFKVISDEFNEFFKRCTTLSGDTVTSFIYEVGEDGSDHAKWWAPEQMWDHGSSETYSTTDGASDIAAQYAASLAQSYLNFGNEEDLKYAVALYNFATKYRKITYEQNTYASGAKDVQDDISWAAGWLYLATGEEPYLTENSKYTQVQNDWTQDYCYANSQLGAAIINAEITGNWSFATNYIGQKVNANQNQFYVMNSWGSARYDVLMQYCALVTSKYEQSGVDYTEWAKKQMNYILGDNNANVCLVVGYNDVSATSPHHRAASNLKVSDDWHEWNSWDGKYSSSNGHVLYGALVGGPTSTDFTTYKDNATDATSNEVAIDYQVGLVAAAAGLYDKYQTGSVVAQIGDEVTVYPDEVAVANGGEVTTTTTTETTTTTTETTTTTEETTTTTEETTTTSEETTTTSEETTTTPEETTTTATEETTTVTEETTVTEETTTTTEETTTTTSGSVLPGKNVGDVNLDGKVDLLDAIHLNKYLAQLITLTPVAVANANCDQKDGTETIDDKDTSVLMKFILGSEDVKNLPYVG
;
A
#
# COMPACT_ATOMS: atom_id res chain seq x y z
N MET A 1 -38.47 -38.34 -84.30
CA MET A 1 -39.45 -39.42 -84.05
C MET A 1 -39.49 -39.63 -82.52
N LYS A 2 -40.59 -39.28 -81.91
CA LYS A 2 -41.47 -40.17 -81.10
C LYS A 2 -40.74 -40.90 -79.98
N LYS A 3 -41.10 -40.89 -78.71
CA LYS A 3 -42.34 -40.65 -77.95
C LYS A 3 -41.94 -40.67 -76.47
N GLN A 4 -42.47 -39.78 -75.62
CA GLN A 4 -43.48 -40.08 -74.59
C GLN A 4 -43.18 -41.36 -73.78
N GLY A 5 -43.14 -41.28 -72.47
CA GLY A 5 -44.18 -40.87 -71.61
C GLY A 5 -43.97 -41.31 -70.17
N LYS A 6 -44.68 -40.60 -69.35
CA LYS A 6 -45.41 -40.95 -68.13
C LYS A 6 -44.65 -41.40 -66.86
N LYS A 7 -44.69 -40.52 -65.88
CA LYS A 7 -45.35 -40.62 -64.54
C LYS A 7 -45.38 -42.04 -63.93
N ASN A 8 -44.78 -42.12 -62.71
CA ASN A 8 -45.58 -42.46 -61.54
C ASN A 8 -44.89 -42.04 -60.24
N ARG A 9 -45.67 -41.43 -59.40
CA ARG A 9 -45.48 -41.22 -58.01
C ARG A 9 -45.50 -42.57 -57.29
N ILE A 10 -44.79 -42.72 -56.15
CA ILE A 10 -45.34 -43.15 -54.84
C ILE A 10 -44.25 -43.56 -53.87
N PHE A 11 -44.39 -42.99 -52.66
CA PHE A 11 -43.93 -43.37 -51.32
C PHE A 11 -42.43 -43.33 -50.94
N ALA A 12 -42.09 -42.36 -50.16
CA ALA A 12 -41.73 -42.36 -48.75
C ALA A 12 -41.07 -43.65 -48.22
N GLY A 13 -39.80 -43.56 -47.91
CA GLY A 13 -39.06 -44.52 -47.13
C GLY A 13 -37.87 -43.77 -46.48
N ILE A 14 -38.04 -43.41 -45.21
CA ILE A 14 -37.03 -42.82 -44.36
C ILE A 14 -35.92 -43.84 -44.19
N ALA A 15 -34.70 -43.48 -44.63
CA ALA A 15 -33.47 -44.07 -44.12
C ALA A 15 -32.50 -42.95 -43.81
N ALA A 16 -32.48 -42.51 -42.54
CA ALA A 16 -31.52 -41.61 -42.01
C ALA A 16 -30.15 -42.32 -41.91
N ALA A 17 -29.26 -42.04 -42.85
CA ALA A 17 -27.86 -42.35 -42.70
C ALA A 17 -27.26 -41.25 -41.82
N VAL A 18 -27.00 -41.57 -40.57
CA VAL A 18 -26.21 -40.76 -39.64
C VAL A 18 -24.75 -40.81 -40.10
N MET A 19 -24.31 -39.82 -40.87
CA MET A 19 -22.89 -39.50 -40.93
C MET A 19 -22.56 -38.64 -39.72
N ALA A 20 -21.90 -39.24 -38.74
CA ALA A 20 -21.23 -38.52 -37.68
C ALA A 20 -20.04 -37.76 -38.27
N VAL A 21 -20.27 -36.52 -38.66
CA VAL A 21 -19.19 -35.52 -38.77
C VAL A 21 -18.95 -35.05 -37.37
N SER A 22 -17.83 -35.47 -36.77
CA SER A 22 -17.28 -34.87 -35.57
C SER A 22 -16.81 -33.46 -35.95
N ALA A 23 -17.73 -32.53 -35.95
CA ALA A 23 -17.40 -31.13 -35.82
C ALA A 23 -17.04 -30.91 -34.33
N THR A 24 -15.77 -30.73 -34.05
CA THR A 24 -15.32 -30.05 -32.84
C THR A 24 -15.95 -28.66 -32.92
N ALA A 25 -17.11 -28.52 -32.30
CA ALA A 25 -17.69 -27.22 -32.03
C ALA A 25 -16.79 -26.58 -30.99
N VAL A 26 -15.93 -25.69 -31.41
CA VAL A 26 -15.45 -24.60 -30.54
C VAL A 26 -16.73 -23.87 -30.16
N GLY A 27 -17.19 -24.14 -28.95
CA GLY A 27 -18.39 -23.51 -28.40
C GLY A 27 -18.09 -22.05 -28.13
N VAL A 28 -18.49 -21.19 -29.04
CA VAL A 28 -18.78 -19.80 -28.72
C VAL A 28 -19.97 -19.85 -27.77
N ARG A 29 -19.69 -19.85 -26.47
CA ARG A 29 -20.69 -19.63 -25.44
C ARG A 29 -21.15 -18.17 -25.57
N SER A 30 -22.29 -17.96 -26.19
CA SER A 30 -23.03 -16.72 -26.03
C SER A 30 -23.65 -16.75 -24.62
N TYR A 31 -22.94 -16.25 -23.63
CA TYR A 31 -23.50 -16.00 -22.31
C TYR A 31 -24.34 -14.73 -22.38
N SER A 32 -25.63 -14.87 -22.26
CA SER A 32 -26.52 -13.82 -21.78
C SER A 32 -26.67 -14.08 -20.28
N ALA A 33 -25.68 -13.67 -19.48
CA ALA A 33 -25.83 -13.67 -18.05
C ALA A 33 -26.92 -12.65 -17.67
N ASN A 34 -27.85 -13.03 -16.80
CA ASN A 34 -28.74 -12.06 -16.19
C ASN A 34 -27.95 -11.31 -15.13
N ALA A 35 -28.22 -10.03 -14.94
CA ALA A 35 -27.55 -9.21 -13.91
C ALA A 35 -27.60 -9.83 -12.49
N ALA A 36 -28.57 -10.70 -12.23
CA ALA A 36 -28.68 -11.45 -10.96
C ALA A 36 -27.59 -12.52 -10.77
N ASP A 37 -26.90 -12.92 -11.84
CA ASP A 37 -25.88 -13.96 -11.81
C ASP A 37 -24.44 -13.38 -11.75
N LEU A 38 -24.31 -12.03 -11.74
CA LEU A 38 -23.01 -11.34 -11.80
C LEU A 38 -22.35 -11.11 -10.44
N GLU A 39 -23.02 -11.42 -9.33
CA GLU A 39 -22.54 -11.13 -7.96
C GLU A 39 -22.08 -9.67 -7.78
N LEU A 40 -22.90 -8.71 -8.20
CA LEU A 40 -22.56 -7.28 -8.24
C LEU A 40 -22.40 -6.63 -6.84
N ASP A 41 -22.83 -7.30 -5.79
CA ASP A 41 -22.87 -6.77 -4.43
C ASP A 41 -22.21 -7.68 -3.37
N ASN A 42 -21.39 -8.64 -3.79
CA ASN A 42 -20.59 -9.45 -2.85
C ASN A 42 -19.26 -8.76 -2.55
N TYR A 43 -19.32 -7.65 -1.78
CA TYR A 43 -18.12 -6.85 -1.48
C TYR A 43 -17.16 -7.55 -0.51
N ALA A 44 -17.64 -8.45 0.35
CA ALA A 44 -16.78 -9.27 1.20
C ALA A 44 -15.87 -10.19 0.36
N LYS A 45 -16.45 -10.89 -0.63
CA LYS A 45 -15.67 -11.71 -1.60
C LYS A 45 -14.74 -10.84 -2.45
N LEU A 46 -15.21 -9.65 -2.87
CA LEU A 46 -14.40 -8.76 -3.69
C LEU A 46 -13.16 -8.28 -2.93
N LEU A 47 -13.31 -7.89 -1.65
CA LEU A 47 -12.19 -7.53 -0.79
C LEU A 47 -11.23 -8.72 -0.61
N GLN A 48 -11.75 -9.92 -0.34
CA GLN A 48 -10.95 -11.13 -0.24
C GLN A 48 -10.14 -11.38 -1.54
N TYR A 49 -10.82 -11.44 -2.68
CA TYR A 49 -10.20 -11.73 -3.98
C TYR A 49 -9.13 -10.71 -4.35
N SER A 50 -9.38 -9.44 -4.09
CA SER A 50 -8.48 -8.36 -4.50
C SER A 50 -7.10 -8.40 -3.83
N LEU A 51 -6.93 -9.10 -2.71
CA LEU A 51 -5.64 -9.24 -2.06
C LEU A 51 -4.74 -10.28 -2.73
N TYR A 52 -5.29 -11.32 -3.34
CA TYR A 52 -4.51 -12.43 -3.90
C TYR A 52 -3.59 -12.04 -5.06
N PHE A 53 -3.89 -10.96 -5.78
CA PHE A 53 -2.99 -10.46 -6.82
C PHE A 53 -1.57 -10.18 -6.28
N TYR A 54 -1.46 -9.67 -5.05
CA TYR A 54 -0.16 -9.38 -4.44
C TYR A 54 0.66 -10.65 -4.22
N ASP A 55 0.04 -11.77 -3.85
CA ASP A 55 0.73 -13.06 -3.75
C ASP A 55 1.37 -13.50 -5.06
N ALA A 56 0.73 -13.18 -6.19
CA ALA A 56 1.26 -13.47 -7.51
C ALA A 56 2.44 -12.56 -7.91
N ASN A 57 2.53 -11.36 -7.34
CA ASN A 57 3.59 -10.39 -7.63
C ASN A 57 4.72 -10.38 -6.61
N MET A 58 4.66 -11.16 -5.56
CA MET A 58 5.77 -11.30 -4.60
C MET A 58 7.06 -11.71 -5.30
N CYS A 59 8.18 -11.16 -4.82
CA CYS A 59 9.53 -11.42 -5.29
C CYS A 59 10.45 -11.82 -4.12
N GLY A 60 11.54 -12.53 -4.39
CA GLY A 60 12.56 -12.84 -3.41
C GLY A 60 12.67 -14.32 -3.04
N ASP A 61 13.33 -14.59 -1.92
CA ASP A 61 13.72 -15.93 -1.46
C ASP A 61 12.70 -16.63 -0.57
N LYS A 62 11.54 -16.01 -0.34
CA LYS A 62 10.47 -16.55 0.50
C LYS A 62 9.14 -16.75 -0.23
N VAL A 63 9.10 -16.48 -1.51
CA VAL A 63 7.86 -16.54 -2.29
C VAL A 63 7.22 -17.91 -2.24
N GLY A 64 8.01 -18.98 -2.40
CA GLY A 64 7.53 -20.36 -2.34
C GLY A 64 6.96 -20.79 -0.98
N GLU A 65 7.28 -20.06 0.10
CA GLU A 65 6.76 -20.30 1.44
C GLU A 65 5.57 -19.39 1.79
N THR A 66 5.51 -18.20 1.20
CA THR A 66 4.61 -17.11 1.61
C THR A 66 3.43 -16.93 0.67
N SER A 67 3.64 -17.06 -0.66
CA SER A 67 2.59 -16.87 -1.64
C SER A 67 1.44 -17.87 -1.47
N ALA A 68 0.22 -17.37 -1.59
CA ALA A 68 -0.97 -18.21 -1.59
C ALA A 68 -1.11 -19.08 -2.85
N PHE A 69 -0.40 -18.75 -3.94
CA PHE A 69 -0.43 -19.51 -5.18
C PHE A 69 0.59 -20.65 -5.20
N SER A 70 0.14 -21.88 -5.42
CA SER A 70 0.99 -23.07 -5.46
C SER A 70 1.94 -23.13 -6.67
N TRP A 71 1.77 -22.27 -7.65
CA TRP A 71 2.62 -22.15 -8.85
C TRP A 71 3.70 -21.09 -8.72
N ARG A 72 3.69 -20.29 -7.63
CA ARG A 72 4.77 -19.34 -7.33
C ARG A 72 5.88 -20.03 -6.54
N ASP A 73 7.12 -19.62 -6.81
CA ASP A 73 8.32 -20.05 -6.10
C ASP A 73 9.28 -18.87 -6.00
N ASN A 74 10.41 -19.07 -5.36
CA ASN A 74 11.43 -18.04 -5.18
C ASN A 74 11.97 -17.55 -6.53
N CYS A 75 12.16 -16.25 -6.65
CA CYS A 75 12.67 -15.60 -7.85
C CYS A 75 13.56 -14.42 -7.49
N HIS A 76 14.48 -14.05 -8.39
CA HIS A 76 15.39 -12.90 -8.25
C HIS A 76 16.08 -12.82 -6.87
N THR A 77 16.55 -13.97 -6.39
CA THR A 77 17.18 -14.12 -5.06
C THR A 77 18.55 -13.45 -4.96
N GLU A 78 19.12 -13.00 -6.09
CA GLU A 78 20.40 -12.31 -6.18
C GLU A 78 20.25 -10.77 -6.22
N ASP A 79 19.03 -10.25 -6.09
CA ASP A 79 18.77 -8.82 -6.10
C ASP A 79 19.46 -8.11 -4.93
N VAL A 80 19.98 -6.92 -5.16
CA VAL A 80 20.63 -6.08 -4.13
C VAL A 80 19.64 -5.69 -3.03
N ALA A 81 18.39 -5.35 -3.41
CA ALA A 81 17.28 -5.21 -2.48
C ALA A 81 16.37 -6.43 -2.65
N LEU A 82 16.58 -7.44 -1.81
CA LEU A 82 15.84 -8.69 -1.85
C LEU A 82 14.39 -8.51 -1.41
N GLY A 83 13.47 -9.25 -2.03
CA GLY A 83 12.05 -9.21 -1.71
C GLY A 83 11.28 -8.11 -2.44
N GLY A 84 10.14 -7.70 -1.89
CA GLY A 84 9.21 -6.75 -2.49
C GLY A 84 8.28 -7.38 -3.52
N PHE A 85 7.79 -6.56 -4.43
CA PHE A 85 6.80 -6.96 -5.43
C PHE A 85 7.25 -6.54 -6.82
N HIS A 86 6.99 -7.39 -7.81
CA HIS A 86 7.01 -6.96 -9.21
C HIS A 86 5.92 -5.91 -9.44
N ASP A 87 6.19 -4.94 -10.28
CA ASP A 87 5.27 -3.82 -10.51
C ASP A 87 3.98 -4.24 -11.21
N ALA A 88 4.11 -4.85 -12.37
CA ALA A 88 2.99 -5.17 -13.25
C ALA A 88 3.00 -6.64 -13.70
N GLY A 89 2.81 -6.87 -14.98
CA GLY A 89 2.99 -8.18 -15.60
C GLY A 89 4.46 -8.52 -15.85
N ASP A 90 5.36 -7.58 -15.68
CA ASP A 90 6.81 -7.70 -15.76
C ASP A 90 7.45 -8.14 -14.44
N ALA A 91 8.76 -8.02 -14.31
CA ALA A 91 9.48 -8.38 -13.10
C ALA A 91 10.29 -7.20 -12.50
N ILE A 92 10.09 -5.98 -12.96
CA ILE A 92 10.72 -4.77 -12.41
C ILE A 92 10.12 -4.46 -11.04
N LYS A 93 10.94 -3.99 -10.11
CA LYS A 93 10.50 -3.46 -8.82
C LYS A 93 10.63 -1.94 -8.85
N CYS A 94 9.54 -1.27 -9.25
CA CYS A 94 9.49 0.18 -9.39
C CYS A 94 9.08 0.82 -8.07
N GLY A 95 9.95 1.64 -7.48
CA GLY A 95 9.70 2.26 -6.19
C GLY A 95 8.54 3.26 -6.20
N GLN A 96 8.26 3.92 -7.33
CA GLN A 96 7.19 4.90 -7.42
C GLN A 96 5.81 4.25 -7.26
N THR A 97 5.54 3.21 -8.04
CA THR A 97 4.27 2.48 -7.98
C THR A 97 4.16 1.66 -6.69
N ALA A 98 5.28 1.05 -6.22
CA ALA A 98 5.32 0.32 -4.96
C ALA A 98 5.01 1.22 -3.76
N GLY A 99 5.62 2.42 -3.68
CA GLY A 99 5.38 3.37 -2.60
C GLY A 99 3.95 3.88 -2.58
N PHE A 100 3.40 4.24 -3.74
CA PHE A 100 2.00 4.63 -3.89
C PHE A 100 1.05 3.50 -3.48
N THR A 101 1.30 2.29 -3.95
CA THR A 101 0.49 1.11 -3.63
C THR A 101 0.49 0.84 -2.14
N ALA A 102 1.65 0.73 -1.52
CA ALA A 102 1.78 0.43 -0.10
C ALA A 102 1.12 1.51 0.78
N SER A 103 1.34 2.80 0.44
CA SER A 103 0.73 3.90 1.19
C SER A 103 -0.79 4.00 0.98
N THR A 104 -1.31 3.62 -0.18
CA THR A 104 -2.77 3.56 -0.41
C THR A 104 -3.39 2.34 0.28
N LEU A 105 -2.70 1.18 0.30
CA LEU A 105 -3.12 0.00 1.10
C LEU A 105 -3.16 0.32 2.59
N GLY A 106 -2.11 0.97 3.11
CA GLY A 106 -2.05 1.40 4.50
C GLY A 106 -3.19 2.35 4.87
N TRP A 107 -3.54 3.29 3.97
CA TRP A 107 -4.70 4.17 4.13
C TRP A 107 -6.01 3.38 4.09
N ALA A 108 -6.19 2.44 3.17
CA ALA A 108 -7.40 1.61 3.08
C ALA A 108 -7.62 0.80 4.36
N TYR A 109 -6.56 0.24 4.93
CA TYR A 109 -6.65 -0.48 6.20
C TYR A 109 -6.93 0.46 7.38
N TYR A 110 -6.31 1.64 7.43
CA TYR A 110 -6.59 2.66 8.45
C TYR A 110 -8.06 3.06 8.46
N GLU A 111 -8.65 3.28 7.28
CA GLU A 111 -10.05 3.69 7.13
C GLU A 111 -11.05 2.57 7.42
N TYR A 112 -10.74 1.33 7.05
CA TYR A 112 -11.69 0.22 7.01
C TYR A 112 -11.21 -1.02 7.76
N LYS A 113 -10.43 -0.85 8.82
CA LYS A 113 -9.86 -1.92 9.65
C LYS A 113 -10.88 -2.99 10.06
N ASP A 114 -12.08 -2.56 10.48
CA ASP A 114 -13.15 -3.45 10.87
C ASP A 114 -13.63 -4.36 9.73
N GLN A 115 -13.58 -3.89 8.49
CA GLN A 115 -14.00 -4.64 7.32
C GLN A 115 -13.02 -5.76 6.98
N PHE A 116 -11.72 -5.49 7.12
CA PHE A 116 -10.68 -6.51 7.02
C PHE A 116 -10.81 -7.55 8.14
N GLN A 117 -11.14 -7.15 9.35
CA GLN A 117 -11.39 -8.08 10.45
C GLN A 117 -12.63 -8.94 10.20
N LYS A 118 -13.75 -8.36 9.80
CA LYS A 118 -15.02 -9.06 9.53
C LYS A 118 -14.90 -10.07 8.39
N THR A 119 -14.06 -9.81 7.40
CA THR A 119 -13.79 -10.72 6.28
C THR A 119 -12.70 -11.74 6.58
N GLY A 120 -11.99 -11.62 7.71
CA GLY A 120 -10.85 -12.48 8.05
C GLY A 120 -9.58 -12.16 7.25
N THR A 121 -9.57 -11.06 6.50
CA THR A 121 -8.46 -10.70 5.59
C THR A 121 -7.33 -9.92 6.26
N THR A 122 -7.42 -9.62 7.56
CA THR A 122 -6.39 -8.86 8.29
C THR A 122 -5.02 -9.52 8.23
N ALA A 123 -4.93 -10.85 8.44
CA ALA A 123 -3.66 -11.56 8.41
C ALA A 123 -3.04 -11.56 7.00
N HIS A 124 -3.85 -11.74 5.97
CA HIS A 124 -3.43 -11.65 4.57
C HIS A 124 -2.91 -10.25 4.23
N PHE A 125 -3.71 -9.21 4.55
CA PHE A 125 -3.30 -7.83 4.38
C PHE A 125 -1.96 -7.53 5.08
N LYS A 126 -1.78 -8.04 6.31
CA LYS A 126 -0.56 -7.80 7.08
C LYS A 126 0.68 -8.39 6.40
N VAL A 127 0.59 -9.59 5.83
CA VAL A 127 1.68 -10.21 5.05
C VAL A 127 2.09 -9.31 3.89
N ILE A 128 1.12 -8.77 3.15
CA ILE A 128 1.37 -7.85 2.02
C ILE A 128 2.02 -6.55 2.50
N SER A 129 1.44 -5.93 3.54
CA SER A 129 1.93 -4.66 4.09
C SER A 129 3.35 -4.81 4.68
N ASP A 130 3.60 -5.88 5.42
CA ASP A 130 4.92 -6.14 6.00
C ASP A 130 5.98 -6.33 4.90
N GLU A 131 5.68 -7.07 3.82
CA GLU A 131 6.65 -7.27 2.73
C GLU A 131 7.00 -5.97 2.01
N PHE A 132 6.02 -5.09 1.76
CA PHE A 132 6.31 -3.75 1.22
C PHE A 132 7.22 -2.94 2.17
N ASN A 133 6.86 -2.86 3.44
CA ASN A 133 7.59 -2.02 4.40
C ASN A 133 9.00 -2.57 4.69
N GLU A 134 9.16 -3.89 4.78
CA GLU A 134 10.47 -4.52 4.91
C GLU A 134 11.34 -4.31 3.65
N PHE A 135 10.75 -4.38 2.47
CA PHE A 135 11.45 -4.04 1.24
C PHE A 135 11.92 -2.57 1.22
N PHE A 136 11.08 -1.63 1.65
CA PHE A 136 11.44 -0.22 1.72
C PHE A 136 12.59 0.04 2.70
N LYS A 137 12.62 -0.67 3.82
CA LYS A 137 13.75 -0.62 4.76
C LYS A 137 15.02 -1.19 4.14
N ARG A 138 14.95 -2.31 3.41
CA ARG A 138 16.08 -2.88 2.66
C ARG A 138 16.61 -1.95 1.58
N CYS A 139 15.75 -1.17 0.94
CA CYS A 139 16.13 -0.13 -0.01
C CYS A 139 16.83 1.07 0.63
N THR A 140 16.73 1.25 1.95
CA THR A 140 17.15 2.48 2.63
C THR A 140 18.37 2.24 3.51
N THR A 141 19.49 2.92 3.21
CA THR A 141 20.68 2.87 4.05
C THR A 141 20.69 4.04 5.03
N LEU A 142 20.64 3.74 6.33
CA LEU A 142 20.71 4.73 7.40
C LEU A 142 22.13 4.84 8.01
N SER A 143 22.49 6.07 8.39
CA SER A 143 23.59 6.34 9.33
C SER A 143 23.01 7.11 10.51
N GLY A 144 22.76 6.42 11.63
CA GLY A 144 21.92 6.93 12.69
C GLY A 144 20.47 7.11 12.20
N ASP A 145 19.95 8.32 12.23
CA ASP A 145 18.61 8.68 11.76
C ASP A 145 18.63 9.41 10.39
N THR A 146 19.76 9.30 9.66
CA THR A 146 19.92 9.99 8.38
C THR A 146 20.05 8.99 7.25
N VAL A 147 19.23 9.15 6.20
CA VAL A 147 19.36 8.39 4.95
C VAL A 147 20.63 8.84 4.22
N THR A 148 21.51 7.88 3.92
CA THR A 148 22.76 8.12 3.21
C THR A 148 22.73 7.62 1.78
N SER A 149 21.89 6.63 1.49
CA SER A 149 21.65 6.07 0.17
C SER A 149 20.25 5.46 0.12
N PHE A 150 19.63 5.52 -1.04
CA PHE A 150 18.27 5.06 -1.25
C PHE A 150 18.14 4.42 -2.63
N ILE A 151 17.67 3.16 -2.67
CA ILE A 151 17.36 2.43 -3.89
C ILE A 151 15.92 2.74 -4.27
N TYR A 152 15.70 3.20 -5.49
CA TYR A 152 14.38 3.58 -5.98
C TYR A 152 13.84 2.67 -7.09
N GLU A 153 14.66 1.81 -7.69
CA GLU A 153 14.24 0.82 -8.69
C GLU A 153 15.23 -0.34 -8.75
N VAL A 154 14.72 -1.56 -8.98
CA VAL A 154 15.51 -2.77 -9.25
C VAL A 154 14.94 -3.44 -10.48
N GLY A 155 15.82 -3.76 -11.43
CA GLY A 155 15.48 -4.23 -12.77
C GLY A 155 15.61 -3.11 -13.80
N GLU A 156 15.67 -3.45 -15.07
CA GLU A 156 15.84 -2.52 -16.18
C GLU A 156 14.94 -2.94 -17.34
N ASP A 157 14.21 -1.96 -17.89
CA ASP A 157 13.20 -2.13 -18.92
C ASP A 157 13.65 -2.99 -20.10
N GLY A 158 14.84 -2.69 -20.66
CA GLY A 158 15.33 -3.36 -21.84
C GLY A 158 15.68 -4.83 -21.58
N SER A 159 16.27 -5.13 -20.44
CA SER A 159 16.67 -6.49 -20.03
C SER A 159 15.45 -7.30 -19.62
N ASP A 160 14.56 -6.70 -18.83
CA ASP A 160 13.37 -7.35 -18.32
C ASP A 160 12.38 -7.64 -19.45
N HIS A 161 12.04 -6.63 -20.25
CA HIS A 161 11.10 -6.79 -21.36
C HIS A 161 11.66 -7.60 -22.55
N ALA A 162 12.95 -7.90 -22.54
CA ALA A 162 13.53 -8.76 -23.56
C ALA A 162 13.02 -10.21 -23.50
N LYS A 163 12.34 -10.66 -22.43
CA LYS A 163 11.91 -12.05 -22.28
C LYS A 163 10.53 -12.13 -21.63
N TRP A 164 9.71 -13.08 -22.07
CA TRP A 164 8.36 -13.31 -21.55
C TRP A 164 8.27 -14.63 -20.77
N TRP A 165 9.21 -14.87 -19.86
CA TRP A 165 9.22 -16.06 -19.02
C TRP A 165 8.64 -15.76 -17.64
N ALA A 166 8.15 -16.80 -16.97
CA ALA A 166 7.83 -16.68 -15.55
C ALA A 166 9.06 -16.25 -14.75
N PRO A 167 8.92 -15.41 -13.72
CA PRO A 167 10.06 -14.85 -12.97
C PRO A 167 10.94 -15.93 -12.33
N GLU A 168 10.39 -17.07 -11.98
CA GLU A 168 11.14 -18.24 -11.48
C GLU A 168 12.09 -18.84 -12.52
N GLN A 169 11.92 -18.50 -13.79
CA GLN A 169 12.78 -18.90 -14.91
C GLN A 169 13.75 -17.80 -15.35
N MET A 170 13.55 -16.59 -14.82
CA MET A 170 14.37 -15.42 -15.11
C MET A 170 15.38 -15.21 -13.98
N TRP A 171 16.55 -15.79 -14.12
CA TRP A 171 17.67 -15.59 -13.18
C TRP A 171 18.32 -14.20 -13.28
N ASP A 172 18.11 -13.49 -14.39
CA ASP A 172 18.60 -12.16 -14.65
C ASP A 172 17.51 -11.33 -15.34
N HIS A 173 16.96 -10.39 -14.62
CA HIS A 173 16.01 -9.40 -15.12
C HIS A 173 16.61 -7.98 -15.13
N GLY A 174 17.95 -7.88 -15.17
CA GLY A 174 18.67 -6.64 -14.97
C GLY A 174 18.87 -6.31 -13.48
N SER A 175 18.92 -7.32 -12.59
CA SER A 175 19.14 -7.11 -11.16
C SER A 175 20.48 -6.43 -10.84
N SER A 176 21.47 -6.53 -11.76
CA SER A 176 22.67 -5.70 -11.74
C SER A 176 22.39 -4.22 -11.99
N GLU A 177 21.25 -3.91 -12.60
CA GLU A 177 20.77 -2.56 -12.86
C GLU A 177 19.90 -2.11 -11.66
N THR A 178 20.57 -1.77 -10.59
CA THR A 178 19.94 -1.22 -9.38
C THR A 178 20.13 0.28 -9.35
N TYR A 179 19.03 1.02 -9.35
CA TYR A 179 19.06 2.46 -9.38
C TYR A 179 18.94 3.04 -7.98
N SER A 180 19.98 3.75 -7.55
CA SER A 180 20.07 4.35 -6.23
C SER A 180 20.48 5.81 -6.30
N THR A 181 20.18 6.57 -5.24
CA THR A 181 20.52 7.97 -5.14
C THR A 181 20.96 8.34 -3.72
N THR A 182 21.74 9.42 -3.60
CA THR A 182 22.11 10.05 -2.33
C THR A 182 21.45 11.41 -2.15
N ASP A 183 20.75 11.92 -3.16
CA ASP A 183 20.21 13.29 -3.18
C ASP A 183 18.98 13.47 -4.08
N GLY A 184 18.30 12.40 -4.48
CA GLY A 184 17.16 12.44 -5.41
C GLY A 184 16.02 11.49 -5.02
N ALA A 185 15.12 11.17 -5.95
CA ALA A 185 13.95 10.32 -5.77
C ALA A 185 13.10 10.72 -4.53
N SER A 186 12.91 12.02 -4.34
CA SER A 186 12.23 12.56 -3.15
C SER A 186 10.73 12.23 -3.13
N ASP A 187 10.12 12.08 -4.29
CA ASP A 187 8.77 11.57 -4.50
C ASP A 187 8.63 10.15 -3.92
N ILE A 188 9.49 9.23 -4.35
CA ILE A 188 9.49 7.83 -3.90
C ILE A 188 9.81 7.73 -2.40
N ALA A 189 10.82 8.47 -1.93
CA ALA A 189 11.17 8.50 -0.51
C ALA A 189 10.01 8.99 0.38
N ALA A 190 9.22 9.95 -0.11
CA ALA A 190 8.03 10.44 0.59
C ALA A 190 6.91 9.38 0.60
N GLN A 191 6.67 8.68 -0.50
CA GLN A 191 5.69 7.58 -0.55
C GLN A 191 6.05 6.44 0.41
N TYR A 192 7.33 6.04 0.47
CA TYR A 192 7.81 5.06 1.44
C TYR A 192 7.62 5.56 2.88
N ALA A 193 7.90 6.83 3.14
CA ALA A 193 7.67 7.44 4.45
C ALA A 193 6.19 7.40 4.86
N ALA A 194 5.27 7.64 3.92
CA ALA A 194 3.83 7.55 4.16
C ALA A 194 3.41 6.13 4.56
N SER A 195 3.83 5.11 3.80
CA SER A 195 3.52 3.71 4.08
C SER A 195 4.04 3.26 5.45
N LEU A 196 5.29 3.61 5.77
CA LEU A 196 5.91 3.26 7.05
C LEU A 196 5.26 3.98 8.24
N ALA A 197 4.83 5.24 8.07
CA ALA A 197 4.06 5.96 9.10
C ALA A 197 2.68 5.32 9.32
N GLN A 198 2.02 4.86 8.26
CA GLN A 198 0.76 4.13 8.34
C GLN A 198 0.93 2.74 8.99
N SER A 199 2.02 2.04 8.75
CA SER A 199 2.34 0.79 9.43
C SER A 199 2.46 1.00 10.95
N TYR A 200 3.11 2.08 11.37
CA TYR A 200 3.13 2.46 12.78
C TYR A 200 1.72 2.72 13.33
N LEU A 201 0.90 3.50 12.63
CA LEU A 201 -0.48 3.80 13.04
C LEU A 201 -1.35 2.54 13.11
N ASN A 202 -1.20 1.64 12.16
CA ASN A 202 -2.03 0.46 12.03
C ASN A 202 -1.62 -0.69 12.96
N PHE A 203 -0.30 -0.84 13.22
CA PHE A 203 0.26 -2.01 13.88
C PHE A 203 1.23 -1.70 15.03
N GLY A 204 1.62 -0.42 15.23
CA GLY A 204 2.48 0.00 16.33
C GLY A 204 3.97 -0.30 16.13
N ASN A 205 4.43 -0.43 14.88
CA ASN A 205 5.84 -0.72 14.60
C ASN A 205 6.71 0.56 14.71
N GLU A 206 7.43 0.70 15.81
CA GLU A 206 8.29 1.84 16.09
C GLU A 206 9.49 1.97 15.13
N GLU A 207 9.99 0.86 14.60
CA GLU A 207 11.07 0.88 13.62
C GLU A 207 10.60 1.50 12.31
N ASP A 208 9.38 1.18 11.88
CA ASP A 208 8.79 1.77 10.69
C ASP A 208 8.63 3.28 10.83
N LEU A 209 8.19 3.79 12.00
CA LEU A 209 8.11 5.22 12.25
C LEU A 209 9.50 5.89 12.16
N LYS A 210 10.54 5.25 12.69
CA LYS A 210 11.91 5.76 12.58
C LYS A 210 12.36 5.91 11.12
N TYR A 211 12.11 4.89 10.30
CA TYR A 211 12.42 4.95 8.86
C TYR A 211 11.55 5.98 8.13
N ALA A 212 10.27 6.09 8.49
CA ALA A 212 9.35 7.07 7.93
C ALA A 212 9.87 8.50 8.12
N VAL A 213 10.27 8.86 9.34
CA VAL A 213 10.84 10.18 9.65
C VAL A 213 12.15 10.42 8.89
N ALA A 214 13.03 9.42 8.81
CA ALA A 214 14.31 9.54 8.12
C ALA A 214 14.11 9.77 6.60
N LEU A 215 13.23 9.02 5.97
CA LEU A 215 12.90 9.13 4.54
C LEU A 215 12.18 10.45 4.23
N TYR A 216 11.25 10.87 5.08
CA TYR A 216 10.61 12.18 4.95
C TYR A 216 11.62 13.34 5.03
N ASN A 217 12.55 13.28 5.99
CA ASN A 217 13.62 14.27 6.12
C ASN A 217 14.54 14.27 4.88
N PHE A 218 14.82 13.11 4.30
CA PHE A 218 15.54 13.01 3.04
C PHE A 218 14.76 13.66 1.89
N ALA A 219 13.49 13.30 1.72
CA ALA A 219 12.63 13.86 0.69
C ALA A 219 12.53 15.39 0.76
N THR A 220 12.27 15.94 1.95
CA THR A 220 12.12 17.38 2.18
C THR A 220 13.42 18.15 2.04
N LYS A 221 14.56 17.52 2.33
CA LYS A 221 15.89 18.13 2.19
C LYS A 221 16.26 18.34 0.72
N TYR A 222 15.99 17.37 -0.12
CA TYR A 222 16.46 17.42 -1.52
C TYR A 222 15.39 17.91 -2.49
N ARG A 223 14.12 17.55 -2.31
CA ARG A 223 12.98 17.95 -3.15
C ARG A 223 13.27 17.79 -4.64
N LYS A 224 13.79 16.63 -5.02
CA LYS A 224 14.29 16.36 -6.38
C LYS A 224 13.73 15.06 -6.90
N ILE A 225 13.08 15.13 -8.05
CA ILE A 225 12.69 13.95 -8.82
C ILE A 225 13.92 13.40 -9.52
N THR A 226 14.09 12.07 -9.50
CA THR A 226 15.15 11.38 -10.21
C THR A 226 14.56 10.68 -11.42
N TYR A 227 14.90 11.17 -12.62
CA TYR A 227 14.37 10.63 -13.89
C TYR A 227 15.31 9.66 -14.60
N GLU A 228 16.54 9.52 -14.15
CA GLU A 228 17.47 8.59 -14.77
C GLU A 228 16.99 7.18 -14.43
N GLN A 229 16.52 6.47 -15.47
CA GLN A 229 16.12 5.08 -15.39
C GLN A 229 14.93 4.77 -14.44
N ASN A 230 13.99 5.67 -14.33
CA ASN A 230 12.72 5.36 -13.70
C ASN A 230 11.67 5.11 -14.79
N THR A 231 11.22 3.88 -14.90
CA THR A 231 10.28 3.40 -15.92
C THR A 231 8.99 4.24 -15.95
N TYR A 232 8.55 4.75 -14.79
CA TYR A 232 7.29 5.50 -14.64
C TYR A 232 7.46 7.00 -14.37
N ALA A 233 8.68 7.51 -14.33
CA ALA A 233 8.98 8.92 -14.01
C ALA A 233 8.27 9.96 -14.88
N SER A 234 7.83 9.58 -16.07
CA SER A 234 7.13 10.49 -16.99
C SER A 234 5.80 11.04 -16.45
N GLY A 235 5.24 10.42 -15.41
CA GLY A 235 4.00 10.86 -14.74
C GLY A 235 4.22 11.93 -13.66
N ALA A 236 5.33 11.85 -12.93
CA ALA A 236 5.63 12.77 -11.83
C ALA A 236 6.03 14.15 -12.35
N LYS A 237 5.43 15.21 -11.81
CA LYS A 237 5.72 16.61 -12.21
C LYS A 237 6.47 17.37 -11.15
N ASP A 238 6.24 17.09 -9.91
CA ASP A 238 6.97 17.62 -8.78
C ASP A 238 6.88 16.63 -7.59
N VAL A 239 7.49 16.96 -6.48
CA VAL A 239 7.55 16.11 -5.29
C VAL A 239 6.64 16.61 -4.17
N GLN A 240 5.88 17.69 -4.42
CA GLN A 240 5.18 18.38 -3.34
C GLN A 240 3.94 17.64 -2.87
N ASP A 241 3.26 16.98 -3.77
CA ASP A 241 2.10 16.14 -3.47
C ASP A 241 2.49 14.93 -2.60
N ASP A 242 3.57 14.24 -2.94
CA ASP A 242 4.10 13.11 -2.16
C ASP A 242 4.59 13.54 -0.78
N ILE A 243 5.31 14.66 -0.69
CA ILE A 243 5.74 15.23 0.59
C ILE A 243 4.54 15.65 1.43
N SER A 244 3.51 16.25 0.84
CA SER A 244 2.28 16.62 1.55
C SER A 244 1.49 15.39 2.01
N TRP A 245 1.49 14.33 1.21
CA TRP A 245 0.90 13.04 1.55
C TRP A 245 1.58 12.43 2.78
N ALA A 246 2.90 12.27 2.73
CA ALA A 246 3.69 11.74 3.85
C ALA A 246 3.58 12.60 5.11
N ALA A 247 3.55 13.93 4.94
CA ALA A 247 3.40 14.85 6.07
C ALA A 247 2.06 14.68 6.79
N GLY A 248 0.96 14.45 6.07
CA GLY A 248 -0.33 14.16 6.68
C GLY A 248 -0.28 12.93 7.60
N TRP A 249 0.31 11.84 7.12
CA TRP A 249 0.46 10.60 7.88
C TRP A 249 1.41 10.73 9.06
N LEU A 250 2.52 11.45 8.89
CA LEU A 250 3.45 11.72 9.99
C LEU A 250 2.83 12.63 11.06
N TYR A 251 1.95 13.57 10.67
CA TYR A 251 1.19 14.33 11.65
C TYR A 251 0.26 13.42 12.47
N LEU A 252 -0.48 12.53 11.82
CA LEU A 252 -1.34 11.57 12.52
C LEU A 252 -0.53 10.64 13.44
N ALA A 253 0.67 10.25 13.02
CA ALA A 253 1.54 9.38 13.80
C ALA A 253 2.22 10.07 14.99
N THR A 254 2.59 11.36 14.86
CA THR A 254 3.46 12.05 15.85
C THR A 254 2.78 13.22 16.55
N GLY A 255 1.78 13.84 15.92
CA GLY A 255 1.16 15.08 16.39
C GLY A 255 2.01 16.34 16.20
N GLU A 256 3.13 16.29 15.49
CA GLU A 256 4.04 17.40 15.32
C GLU A 256 3.54 18.41 14.28
N GLU A 257 3.27 19.64 14.68
CA GLU A 257 2.75 20.74 13.85
C GLU A 257 3.53 21.04 12.55
N PRO A 258 4.85 20.87 12.45
CA PRO A 258 5.55 21.06 11.19
C PRO A 258 5.02 20.16 10.05
N TYR A 259 4.59 18.95 10.37
CA TYR A 259 4.00 18.03 9.39
C TYR A 259 2.63 18.51 8.90
N LEU A 260 1.75 18.98 9.79
CA LEU A 260 0.48 19.57 9.37
C LEU A 260 0.68 20.83 8.51
N THR A 261 1.65 21.65 8.87
CA THR A 261 2.02 22.84 8.09
C THR A 261 2.46 22.45 6.67
N GLU A 262 3.28 21.40 6.51
CA GLU A 262 3.73 20.93 5.20
C GLU A 262 2.58 20.29 4.41
N ASN A 263 1.77 19.44 5.04
CA ASN A 263 0.59 18.85 4.42
C ASN A 263 -0.36 19.95 3.89
N SER A 264 -0.60 21.00 4.67
CA SER A 264 -1.53 22.09 4.31
C SER A 264 -1.06 22.96 3.15
N LYS A 265 0.20 22.91 2.75
CA LYS A 265 0.71 23.67 1.60
C LYS A 265 0.11 23.24 0.26
N TYR A 266 -0.34 21.99 0.17
CA TYR A 266 -0.75 21.39 -1.10
C TYR A 266 -2.17 20.81 -1.04
N THR A 267 -3.06 21.47 -0.31
CA THR A 267 -4.46 21.08 -0.18
C THR A 267 -5.36 21.59 -1.28
N GLN A 268 -4.81 22.40 -2.20
CA GLN A 268 -5.52 22.91 -3.35
C GLN A 268 -4.98 22.25 -4.60
N VAL A 269 -5.74 21.32 -5.17
CA VAL A 269 -5.42 20.71 -6.46
C VAL A 269 -5.30 21.85 -7.47
N GLN A 270 -4.17 21.94 -8.11
CA GLN A 270 -4.07 22.72 -9.31
C GLN A 270 -5.00 22.07 -10.33
N ASN A 271 -5.75 22.86 -11.08
CA ASN A 271 -6.69 22.38 -12.10
C ASN A 271 -5.96 21.66 -13.26
N ASP A 272 -5.07 20.75 -12.96
CA ASP A 272 -4.51 19.87 -13.95
C ASP A 272 -5.41 18.63 -14.03
N TRP A 273 -6.35 18.69 -14.95
CA TRP A 273 -7.33 17.67 -15.24
C TRP A 273 -6.73 16.30 -15.61
N THR A 274 -5.40 16.23 -15.76
CA THR A 274 -4.69 15.01 -16.16
C THR A 274 -4.26 14.13 -14.98
N GLN A 275 -4.49 14.56 -13.73
CA GLN A 275 -3.90 13.93 -12.57
C GLN A 275 -4.91 13.77 -11.44
N ASP A 276 -5.74 12.75 -11.55
CA ASP A 276 -6.51 12.25 -10.42
C ASP A 276 -5.57 11.47 -9.47
N TYR A 277 -6.06 11.06 -8.30
CA TYR A 277 -5.28 10.27 -7.37
C TYR A 277 -4.74 9.00 -8.03
N CYS A 278 -3.44 8.89 -8.17
CA CYS A 278 -2.74 7.78 -8.81
C CYS A 278 -1.25 7.82 -8.44
N TYR A 279 -0.47 6.84 -8.88
CA TYR A 279 0.96 6.73 -8.61
C TYR A 279 1.78 8.00 -8.97
N ALA A 280 1.30 8.79 -9.91
CA ALA A 280 1.95 10.03 -10.35
C ALA A 280 1.40 11.29 -9.67
N ASN A 281 0.39 11.17 -8.80
CA ASN A 281 -0.21 12.31 -8.12
C ASN A 281 -0.97 11.90 -6.85
N SER A 282 -0.40 12.21 -5.69
CA SER A 282 -0.96 11.94 -4.36
C SER A 282 -1.79 13.10 -3.80
N GLN A 283 -1.94 14.21 -4.53
CA GLN A 283 -2.49 15.48 -4.03
C GLN A 283 -3.90 15.35 -3.48
N LEU A 284 -4.79 14.61 -4.15
CA LEU A 284 -6.16 14.43 -3.66
C LEU A 284 -6.17 13.64 -2.34
N GLY A 285 -5.33 12.61 -2.22
CA GLY A 285 -5.15 11.87 -0.97
C GLY A 285 -4.65 12.78 0.16
N ALA A 286 -3.60 13.57 -0.09
CA ALA A 286 -3.10 14.56 0.86
C ALA A 286 -4.16 15.58 1.29
N ALA A 287 -5.04 15.99 0.37
CA ALA A 287 -6.13 16.92 0.67
C ALA A 287 -7.25 16.26 1.49
N ILE A 288 -7.53 14.98 1.27
CA ILE A 288 -8.52 14.23 2.07
C ILE A 288 -8.01 14.07 3.51
N ILE A 289 -6.77 13.62 3.70
CA ILE A 289 -6.16 13.52 5.04
C ILE A 289 -6.11 14.89 5.73
N ASN A 290 -5.78 15.96 5.02
CA ASN A 290 -5.87 17.30 5.57
C ASN A 290 -7.29 17.65 6.01
N ALA A 291 -8.30 17.27 5.23
CA ALA A 291 -9.70 17.51 5.58
C ALA A 291 -10.14 16.70 6.81
N GLU A 292 -9.67 15.49 6.97
CA GLU A 292 -9.89 14.67 8.18
C GLU A 292 -9.29 15.36 9.43
N ILE A 293 -8.07 15.86 9.31
CA ILE A 293 -7.37 16.54 10.42
C ILE A 293 -8.03 17.88 10.77
N THR A 294 -8.36 18.69 9.75
CA THR A 294 -8.78 20.10 9.93
C THR A 294 -10.28 20.33 9.88
N GLY A 295 -11.05 19.37 9.39
CA GLY A 295 -12.48 19.50 9.11
C GLY A 295 -12.83 20.31 7.85
N ASN A 296 -11.85 20.71 7.04
CA ASN A 296 -12.08 21.49 5.82
C ASN A 296 -12.17 20.61 4.58
N TRP A 297 -13.34 20.11 4.30
CA TRP A 297 -13.64 19.20 3.18
C TRP A 297 -13.88 19.89 1.84
N SER A 298 -13.94 21.24 1.82
CA SER A 298 -14.41 22.01 0.65
C SER A 298 -13.66 21.67 -0.64
N PHE A 299 -12.38 21.35 -0.53
CA PHE A 299 -11.55 21.05 -1.68
C PHE A 299 -11.85 19.64 -2.23
N ALA A 300 -11.74 18.61 -1.39
CA ALA A 300 -12.00 17.21 -1.78
C ALA A 300 -13.42 17.03 -2.34
N THR A 301 -14.43 17.58 -1.64
CA THR A 301 -15.84 17.49 -2.08
C THR A 301 -16.09 18.18 -3.41
N ASN A 302 -15.46 19.34 -3.66
CA ASN A 302 -15.61 20.04 -4.94
C ASN A 302 -14.96 19.28 -6.09
N TYR A 303 -13.74 18.75 -5.90
CA TYR A 303 -13.03 18.01 -6.92
C TYR A 303 -13.72 16.69 -7.27
N ILE A 304 -14.00 15.86 -6.27
CA ILE A 304 -14.69 14.58 -6.45
C ILE A 304 -16.09 14.81 -7.03
N GLY A 305 -16.82 15.82 -6.51
CA GLY A 305 -18.16 16.16 -7.00
C GLY A 305 -18.20 16.50 -8.48
N GLN A 306 -17.18 17.15 -9.02
CA GLN A 306 -17.09 17.40 -10.47
C GLN A 306 -16.96 16.08 -11.26
N LYS A 307 -16.12 15.14 -10.80
CA LYS A 307 -15.93 13.84 -11.46
C LYS A 307 -17.19 12.99 -11.37
N VAL A 308 -17.81 12.91 -10.20
CA VAL A 308 -19.08 12.23 -9.97
C VAL A 308 -20.17 12.77 -10.88
N ASN A 309 -20.35 14.10 -10.93
CA ASN A 309 -21.39 14.74 -11.75
C ASN A 309 -21.19 14.52 -13.26
N ALA A 310 -19.95 14.53 -13.73
CA ALA A 310 -19.64 14.29 -15.13
C ALA A 310 -19.87 12.81 -15.55
N ASN A 311 -19.79 11.87 -14.60
CA ASN A 311 -19.80 10.43 -14.89
C ASN A 311 -20.94 9.68 -14.18
N GLN A 312 -22.11 10.31 -13.98
CA GLN A 312 -23.24 9.69 -13.28
C GLN A 312 -23.82 8.46 -14.01
N ASN A 313 -23.72 8.40 -15.34
CA ASN A 313 -24.35 7.38 -16.16
C ASN A 313 -23.39 6.71 -17.16
N GLN A 314 -22.11 6.80 -16.89
CA GLN A 314 -21.07 6.16 -17.71
C GLN A 314 -19.91 5.74 -16.82
N PHE A 315 -19.12 4.79 -17.28
CA PHE A 315 -17.87 4.39 -16.67
C PHE A 315 -16.90 5.58 -16.66
N TYR A 316 -16.18 5.75 -15.55
CA TYR A 316 -15.20 6.81 -15.41
C TYR A 316 -13.91 6.43 -16.13
N VAL A 317 -13.49 7.20 -17.09
CA VAL A 317 -12.24 7.02 -17.83
C VAL A 317 -11.43 8.30 -17.78
N MET A 318 -10.33 8.29 -17.04
CA MET A 318 -9.36 9.38 -17.05
C MET A 318 -8.31 9.20 -18.15
N ASN A 319 -7.82 7.98 -18.30
CA ASN A 319 -6.83 7.60 -19.30
C ASN A 319 -7.29 6.31 -20.00
N SER A 320 -6.95 6.15 -21.27
CA SER A 320 -7.26 4.95 -22.04
C SER A 320 -6.39 3.74 -21.70
N TRP A 321 -5.20 3.95 -21.14
CA TRP A 321 -4.34 2.88 -20.63
C TRP A 321 -4.65 2.65 -19.15
N GLY A 322 -5.07 1.45 -18.81
CA GLY A 322 -5.42 1.11 -17.44
C GLY A 322 -6.59 1.94 -16.89
N SER A 323 -7.67 2.11 -17.65
CA SER A 323 -8.80 2.97 -17.25
C SER A 323 -9.45 2.53 -15.94
N ALA A 324 -9.49 1.22 -15.68
CA ALA A 324 -10.05 0.66 -14.46
C ALA A 324 -9.29 1.12 -13.18
N ARG A 325 -7.96 1.28 -13.27
CA ARG A 325 -7.12 1.81 -12.19
C ARG A 325 -7.65 3.15 -11.65
N TYR A 326 -7.86 4.08 -12.55
CA TYR A 326 -8.30 5.44 -12.19
C TYR A 326 -9.72 5.46 -11.65
N ASP A 327 -10.57 4.58 -12.19
CA ASP A 327 -11.96 4.47 -11.74
C ASP A 327 -12.04 3.96 -10.30
N VAL A 328 -11.36 2.86 -9.96
CA VAL A 328 -11.41 2.30 -8.59
C VAL A 328 -10.72 3.21 -7.57
N LEU A 329 -9.66 3.93 -7.94
CA LEU A 329 -9.03 4.93 -7.06
C LEU A 329 -9.95 6.13 -6.82
N MET A 330 -10.68 6.61 -7.83
CA MET A 330 -11.67 7.68 -7.64
C MET A 330 -12.87 7.20 -6.83
N GLN A 331 -13.32 5.95 -7.00
CA GLN A 331 -14.33 5.33 -6.13
C GLN A 331 -13.87 5.36 -4.66
N TYR A 332 -12.62 4.97 -4.40
CA TYR A 332 -12.05 4.98 -3.06
C TYR A 332 -12.04 6.37 -2.44
N CYS A 333 -11.53 7.38 -3.14
CA CYS A 333 -11.56 8.77 -2.67
C CYS A 333 -12.99 9.26 -2.39
N ALA A 334 -13.95 8.87 -3.22
CA ALA A 334 -15.37 9.20 -3.05
C ALA A 334 -15.97 8.50 -1.81
N LEU A 335 -15.62 7.24 -1.57
CA LEU A 335 -16.09 6.46 -0.42
C LEU A 335 -15.53 6.99 0.90
N VAL A 336 -14.23 7.29 0.97
CA VAL A 336 -13.62 7.90 2.17
C VAL A 336 -14.26 9.27 2.43
N THR A 337 -14.39 10.12 1.42
CA THR A 337 -15.03 11.44 1.58
C THR A 337 -16.46 11.32 2.08
N SER A 338 -17.20 10.29 1.63
CA SER A 338 -18.59 10.05 2.04
C SER A 338 -18.74 9.44 3.44
N LYS A 339 -17.69 8.80 3.96
CA LYS A 339 -17.65 8.21 5.30
C LYS A 339 -17.73 9.28 6.39
N TYR A 340 -17.14 10.44 6.14
CA TYR A 340 -17.06 11.54 7.09
C TYR A 340 -18.28 12.48 6.95
N GLU A 341 -19.16 12.53 7.96
CA GLU A 341 -20.35 13.41 7.97
C GLU A 341 -20.01 14.88 7.73
N GLN A 342 -18.84 15.33 8.18
CA GLN A 342 -18.37 16.71 8.03
C GLN A 342 -18.15 17.10 6.56
N SER A 343 -17.97 16.15 5.67
CA SER A 343 -17.87 16.39 4.23
C SER A 343 -19.16 16.94 3.64
N GLY A 344 -20.31 16.57 4.23
CA GLY A 344 -21.63 16.96 3.77
C GLY A 344 -22.06 16.36 2.44
N VAL A 345 -21.39 15.31 1.96
CA VAL A 345 -21.68 14.61 0.69
C VAL A 345 -21.84 13.11 0.89
N ASP A 346 -22.56 12.46 -0.02
CA ASP A 346 -22.64 11.00 -0.12
C ASP A 346 -22.51 10.59 -1.60
N TYR A 347 -21.37 10.02 -1.96
CA TYR A 347 -21.06 9.53 -3.30
C TYR A 347 -21.09 8.00 -3.39
N THR A 348 -21.55 7.31 -2.35
CA THR A 348 -21.52 5.85 -2.26
C THR A 348 -22.31 5.16 -3.38
N GLU A 349 -23.47 5.68 -3.76
CA GLU A 349 -24.25 5.12 -4.87
C GLU A 349 -23.53 5.29 -6.23
N TRP A 350 -22.78 6.36 -6.41
CA TRP A 350 -21.95 6.52 -7.59
C TRP A 350 -20.82 5.49 -7.61
N ALA A 351 -20.09 5.33 -6.51
CA ALA A 351 -19.02 4.32 -6.39
C ALA A 351 -19.55 2.91 -6.62
N LYS A 352 -20.70 2.57 -6.03
CA LYS A 352 -21.39 1.29 -6.28
C LYS A 352 -21.68 1.07 -7.75
N LYS A 353 -22.16 2.08 -8.45
CA LYS A 353 -22.46 2.00 -9.87
C LYS A 353 -21.21 1.82 -10.73
N GLN A 354 -20.12 2.49 -10.39
CA GLN A 354 -18.83 2.30 -11.05
C GLN A 354 -18.33 0.87 -10.82
N MET A 355 -18.40 0.36 -9.59
CA MET A 355 -18.04 -1.02 -9.29
C MET A 355 -18.89 -2.03 -10.07
N ASN A 356 -20.18 -1.76 -10.26
CA ASN A 356 -21.02 -2.63 -11.08
C ASN A 356 -20.54 -2.72 -12.53
N TYR A 357 -20.03 -1.62 -13.11
CA TYR A 357 -19.39 -1.66 -14.43
C TYR A 357 -18.15 -2.58 -14.42
N ILE A 358 -17.30 -2.48 -13.39
CA ILE A 358 -16.12 -3.35 -13.21
C ILE A 358 -16.54 -4.82 -13.12
N LEU A 359 -17.64 -5.14 -12.40
CA LEU A 359 -18.07 -6.51 -12.14
C LEU A 359 -18.93 -7.14 -13.24
N GLY A 360 -19.19 -6.42 -14.34
CA GLY A 360 -19.83 -6.98 -15.53
C GLY A 360 -21.16 -6.35 -15.94
N ASP A 361 -21.74 -5.45 -15.15
CA ASP A 361 -22.97 -4.70 -15.55
C ASP A 361 -22.60 -3.57 -16.52
N ASN A 362 -22.11 -3.98 -17.69
CA ASN A 362 -21.65 -3.11 -18.76
C ASN A 362 -22.09 -3.65 -20.13
N ASN A 363 -21.93 -2.86 -21.18
CA ASN A 363 -22.42 -3.20 -22.52
C ASN A 363 -21.63 -4.30 -23.25
N ALA A 364 -20.51 -4.78 -22.68
CA ALA A 364 -19.78 -5.96 -23.18
C ALA A 364 -20.04 -7.21 -22.31
N ASN A 365 -20.73 -7.08 -21.17
CA ASN A 365 -20.95 -8.14 -20.21
C ASN A 365 -19.63 -8.85 -19.82
N VAL A 366 -18.63 -8.06 -19.43
CA VAL A 366 -17.31 -8.52 -19.02
C VAL A 366 -16.96 -7.97 -17.63
N CYS A 367 -16.59 -8.86 -16.71
CA CYS A 367 -16.03 -8.50 -15.42
C CYS A 367 -14.51 -8.31 -15.56
N LEU A 368 -13.99 -7.19 -15.11
CA LEU A 368 -12.56 -6.85 -15.19
C LEU A 368 -11.73 -7.49 -14.06
N VAL A 369 -12.35 -8.21 -13.13
CA VAL A 369 -11.65 -8.93 -12.05
C VAL A 369 -11.52 -10.39 -12.42
N VAL A 370 -10.29 -10.85 -12.62
CA VAL A 370 -9.99 -12.22 -13.08
C VAL A 370 -10.50 -13.26 -12.09
N GLY A 371 -11.23 -14.26 -12.59
CA GLY A 371 -11.71 -15.39 -11.82
C GLY A 371 -12.80 -15.08 -10.78
N TYR A 372 -13.35 -13.87 -10.77
CA TYR A 372 -14.35 -13.46 -9.78
C TYR A 372 -15.74 -14.04 -10.06
N ASN A 373 -16.18 -14.04 -11.32
CA ASN A 373 -17.46 -14.59 -11.76
C ASN A 373 -17.37 -15.20 -13.17
N ASP A 374 -18.51 -15.72 -13.69
CA ASP A 374 -18.55 -16.45 -14.95
C ASP A 374 -18.25 -15.62 -16.22
N VAL A 375 -18.25 -14.29 -16.11
CA VAL A 375 -17.95 -13.36 -17.22
C VAL A 375 -16.62 -12.63 -17.02
N SER A 376 -15.79 -13.09 -16.09
CA SER A 376 -14.50 -12.50 -15.79
C SER A 376 -13.54 -12.55 -16.98
N ALA A 377 -12.70 -11.51 -17.09
CA ALA A 377 -11.51 -11.50 -17.93
C ALA A 377 -10.65 -12.74 -17.66
N THR A 378 -10.06 -13.30 -18.72
CA THR A 378 -9.33 -14.56 -18.66
C THR A 378 -7.89 -14.48 -19.16
N SER A 379 -7.50 -13.36 -19.74
CA SER A 379 -6.22 -13.20 -20.43
C SER A 379 -5.44 -11.97 -19.93
N PRO A 380 -5.09 -11.91 -18.63
CA PRO A 380 -4.28 -10.82 -18.12
C PRO A 380 -2.89 -10.81 -18.74
N HIS A 381 -2.33 -9.64 -18.97
CA HIS A 381 -0.95 -9.45 -19.41
C HIS A 381 -0.01 -9.59 -18.22
N HIS A 382 0.39 -10.84 -17.89
CA HIS A 382 1.16 -11.15 -16.68
C HIS A 382 2.07 -12.37 -16.88
N ARG A 383 3.38 -12.20 -16.70
CA ARG A 383 4.38 -13.25 -16.99
C ARG A 383 4.32 -14.42 -16.03
N ALA A 384 4.23 -14.18 -14.72
CA ALA A 384 4.21 -15.25 -13.75
C ALA A 384 3.01 -16.18 -13.99
N ALA A 385 1.82 -15.63 -14.25
CA ALA A 385 0.63 -16.41 -14.57
C ALA A 385 0.68 -17.06 -15.96
N SER A 386 1.58 -16.67 -16.85
CA SER A 386 1.69 -17.23 -18.19
C SER A 386 2.13 -18.69 -18.24
N ASN A 387 2.83 -19.16 -17.22
CA ASN A 387 3.46 -20.47 -17.14
C ASN A 387 4.46 -20.75 -18.29
N LEU A 388 4.95 -19.70 -18.95
CA LEU A 388 5.96 -19.84 -20.00
C LEU A 388 7.34 -20.12 -19.38
N LYS A 389 8.11 -21.01 -20.02
CA LYS A 389 9.40 -21.49 -19.56
C LYS A 389 10.50 -21.18 -20.58
N VAL A 390 11.73 -21.18 -20.11
CA VAL A 390 12.93 -20.99 -20.96
C VAL A 390 13.00 -21.96 -22.15
N SER A 391 12.40 -23.16 -22.00
CA SER A 391 12.33 -24.15 -23.09
C SER A 391 11.32 -23.80 -24.18
N ASP A 392 10.42 -22.87 -23.92
CA ASP A 392 9.44 -22.45 -24.90
C ASP A 392 10.08 -21.47 -25.88
N ASP A 393 9.64 -21.50 -27.15
CA ASP A 393 10.16 -20.58 -28.16
C ASP A 393 9.93 -19.15 -27.68
N TRP A 394 11.07 -18.45 -27.52
CA TRP A 394 11.06 -17.12 -26.97
C TRP A 394 10.66 -16.08 -28.03
N HIS A 395 9.84 -15.13 -27.60
CA HIS A 395 9.43 -14.00 -28.41
C HIS A 395 9.67 -12.70 -27.65
N GLU A 396 10.18 -11.68 -28.32
CA GLU A 396 10.20 -10.34 -27.73
C GLU A 396 8.77 -9.93 -27.34
N TRP A 397 8.66 -9.20 -26.27
CA TRP A 397 7.37 -8.80 -25.73
C TRP A 397 6.46 -8.12 -26.78
N ASN A 398 7.02 -7.33 -27.68
CA ASN A 398 6.34 -6.65 -28.77
C ASN A 398 6.09 -7.55 -30.00
N SER A 399 6.64 -8.75 -30.03
CA SER A 399 6.44 -9.76 -31.08
C SER A 399 5.70 -10.99 -30.59
N TRP A 400 5.18 -10.97 -29.38
CA TRP A 400 4.45 -12.05 -28.79
C TRP A 400 3.20 -12.40 -29.64
N ASP A 401 3.05 -13.67 -30.01
CA ASP A 401 2.06 -14.16 -30.97
C ASP A 401 0.71 -14.55 -30.35
N GLY A 402 0.47 -14.18 -29.09
CA GLY A 402 -0.79 -14.47 -28.40
C GLY A 402 -1.00 -15.92 -28.03
N LYS A 403 0.05 -16.76 -27.98
CA LYS A 403 -0.06 -18.15 -27.53
C LYS A 403 -0.45 -18.27 -26.07
N TYR A 404 -0.18 -17.23 -25.29
CA TYR A 404 -0.61 -17.16 -23.92
C TYR A 404 -2.09 -16.81 -23.84
N SER A 405 -2.83 -17.65 -23.17
CA SER A 405 -4.17 -17.36 -22.66
C SER A 405 -4.31 -18.06 -21.32
N SER A 406 -5.24 -17.62 -20.48
CA SER A 406 -5.51 -18.27 -19.19
C SER A 406 -5.83 -19.76 -19.32
N SER A 407 -6.20 -20.24 -20.51
CA SER A 407 -6.39 -21.66 -20.76
C SER A 407 -5.08 -22.47 -20.80
N ASN A 408 -3.94 -21.82 -20.97
CA ASN A 408 -2.62 -22.45 -21.02
C ASN A 408 -1.73 -22.06 -19.83
N GLY A 409 -2.12 -21.05 -19.07
CA GLY A 409 -1.44 -20.56 -17.88
C GLY A 409 -2.24 -20.80 -16.59
N HIS A 410 -1.84 -20.11 -15.56
CA HIS A 410 -2.52 -20.12 -14.26
C HIS A 410 -3.60 -19.03 -14.21
N VAL A 411 -4.66 -19.26 -13.44
CA VAL A 411 -5.68 -18.23 -13.22
C VAL A 411 -5.17 -17.23 -12.18
N LEU A 412 -5.05 -15.97 -12.57
CA LEU A 412 -4.61 -14.87 -11.72
C LEU A 412 -5.79 -14.31 -10.91
N TYR A 413 -6.29 -15.10 -9.96
CA TYR A 413 -7.48 -14.75 -9.19
C TYR A 413 -7.39 -13.38 -8.52
N GLY A 414 -8.44 -12.59 -8.68
CA GLY A 414 -8.60 -11.31 -8.03
C GLY A 414 -7.90 -10.13 -8.73
N ALA A 415 -7.08 -10.37 -9.75
CA ALA A 415 -6.38 -9.30 -10.47
C ALA A 415 -7.35 -8.40 -11.25
N LEU A 416 -7.18 -7.09 -11.15
CA LEU A 416 -7.88 -6.08 -11.93
C LEU A 416 -7.13 -5.82 -13.23
N VAL A 417 -7.72 -6.16 -14.37
CA VAL A 417 -7.16 -5.81 -15.68
C VAL A 417 -7.40 -4.35 -16.03
N GLY A 418 -6.57 -3.81 -16.94
CA GLY A 418 -6.57 -2.38 -17.32
C GLY A 418 -7.91 -1.81 -17.78
N GLY A 419 -8.77 -2.63 -18.39
CA GLY A 419 -10.13 -2.22 -18.75
C GLY A 419 -10.29 -1.61 -20.14
N PRO A 420 -11.46 -1.02 -20.43
CA PRO A 420 -11.77 -0.48 -21.75
C PRO A 420 -11.01 0.82 -22.03
N THR A 421 -10.69 1.09 -23.29
CA THR A 421 -9.99 2.34 -23.68
C THR A 421 -10.89 3.57 -23.75
N SER A 422 -12.18 3.38 -23.49
CA SER A 422 -13.20 4.44 -23.46
C SER A 422 -14.38 4.03 -22.56
N THR A 423 -15.41 4.86 -22.46
CA THR A 423 -16.64 4.54 -21.72
C THR A 423 -17.45 3.39 -22.33
N ASP A 424 -17.08 2.93 -23.53
CA ASP A 424 -17.69 1.80 -24.23
C ASP A 424 -16.87 0.53 -23.98
N PHE A 425 -17.38 -0.40 -23.17
CA PHE A 425 -16.72 -1.64 -22.83
C PHE A 425 -16.47 -2.58 -24.03
N THR A 426 -17.13 -2.35 -25.17
CA THR A 426 -16.82 -3.12 -26.40
C THR A 426 -15.43 -2.81 -26.96
N THR A 427 -14.77 -1.76 -26.46
CA THR A 427 -13.37 -1.44 -26.77
C THR A 427 -12.39 -2.36 -26.04
N TYR A 428 -12.78 -2.97 -24.92
CA TYR A 428 -12.00 -3.98 -24.21
C TYR A 428 -11.88 -5.25 -25.06
N LYS A 429 -10.69 -5.82 -25.09
CA LYS A 429 -10.40 -7.10 -25.72
C LYS A 429 -9.66 -7.98 -24.73
N ASP A 430 -10.25 -9.09 -24.34
CA ASP A 430 -9.63 -10.08 -23.46
C ASP A 430 -8.49 -10.79 -24.20
N ASN A 431 -7.33 -10.17 -24.23
CA ASN A 431 -6.16 -10.63 -24.96
C ASN A 431 -4.87 -10.24 -24.22
N ALA A 432 -4.13 -11.22 -23.75
CA ALA A 432 -2.91 -11.03 -23.00
C ALA A 432 -1.79 -10.27 -23.76
N THR A 433 -1.87 -10.15 -25.09
CA THR A 433 -0.91 -9.32 -25.86
C THR A 433 -1.28 -7.84 -25.92
N ASP A 434 -2.46 -7.46 -25.44
CA ASP A 434 -2.91 -6.07 -25.36
C ASP A 434 -2.66 -5.53 -23.95
N ALA A 435 -1.45 -5.02 -23.70
CA ALA A 435 -1.07 -4.41 -22.43
C ALA A 435 -1.96 -3.23 -22.06
N THR A 436 -2.41 -2.42 -23.01
CA THR A 436 -3.25 -1.24 -22.76
C THR A 436 -4.50 -1.58 -21.95
N SER A 437 -5.15 -2.71 -22.27
CA SER A 437 -6.43 -3.12 -21.67
C SER A 437 -6.32 -4.28 -20.69
N ASN A 438 -5.26 -5.12 -20.79
CA ASN A 438 -5.14 -6.35 -19.99
C ASN A 438 -3.95 -6.36 -19.04
N GLU A 439 -3.14 -5.30 -19.02
CA GLU A 439 -2.13 -5.17 -17.99
C GLU A 439 -2.79 -5.18 -16.62
N VAL A 440 -2.09 -5.81 -15.69
CA VAL A 440 -2.39 -5.82 -14.27
C VAL A 440 -1.18 -5.22 -13.57
N ALA A 441 -1.39 -4.45 -12.52
CA ALA A 441 -0.29 -3.84 -11.80
C ALA A 441 -0.66 -3.63 -10.32
N ILE A 442 0.35 -3.53 -9.47
CA ILE A 442 0.13 -3.33 -8.03
C ILE A 442 -0.65 -2.05 -7.75
N ASP A 443 -0.39 -0.98 -8.52
CA ASP A 443 -1.09 0.30 -8.41
C ASP A 443 -2.51 0.29 -9.02
N TYR A 444 -2.83 -0.64 -9.94
CA TYR A 444 -4.20 -0.88 -10.39
C TYR A 444 -5.01 -1.52 -9.27
N GLN A 445 -4.41 -2.54 -8.70
CA GLN A 445 -5.03 -3.42 -7.72
C GLN A 445 -5.40 -2.71 -6.43
N VAL A 446 -4.57 -1.78 -5.95
CA VAL A 446 -4.80 -1.12 -4.67
C VAL A 446 -6.14 -0.37 -4.62
N GLY A 447 -6.53 0.25 -5.74
CA GLY A 447 -7.83 0.92 -5.84
C GLY A 447 -9.00 -0.06 -5.68
N LEU A 448 -8.88 -1.28 -6.22
CA LEU A 448 -9.91 -2.32 -6.07
C LEU A 448 -10.03 -2.78 -4.61
N VAL A 449 -8.90 -3.04 -3.91
CA VAL A 449 -8.90 -3.40 -2.49
C VAL A 449 -9.60 -2.31 -1.67
N ALA A 450 -9.20 -1.07 -1.87
CA ALA A 450 -9.67 0.07 -1.12
C ALA A 450 -11.16 0.38 -1.38
N ALA A 451 -11.61 0.33 -2.64
CA ALA A 451 -13.01 0.53 -3.00
C ALA A 451 -13.89 -0.62 -2.50
N ALA A 452 -13.42 -1.88 -2.58
CA ALA A 452 -14.15 -3.04 -2.06
C ALA A 452 -14.35 -2.93 -0.54
N ALA A 453 -13.32 -2.54 0.22
CA ALA A 453 -13.42 -2.31 1.66
C ALA A 453 -14.43 -1.21 1.99
N GLY A 454 -14.40 -0.08 1.27
CA GLY A 454 -15.34 1.03 1.47
C GLY A 454 -16.79 0.67 1.10
N LEU A 455 -17.00 -0.09 0.03
CA LEU A 455 -18.33 -0.60 -0.33
C LEU A 455 -18.82 -1.63 0.70
N TYR A 456 -17.93 -2.49 1.19
CA TYR A 456 -18.29 -3.43 2.25
C TYR A 456 -18.61 -2.70 3.57
N ASP A 457 -17.91 -1.62 3.90
CA ASP A 457 -18.26 -0.76 5.04
C ASP A 457 -19.68 -0.24 4.93
N LYS A 458 -20.03 0.32 3.79
CA LYS A 458 -21.35 0.94 3.57
C LYS A 458 -22.49 -0.06 3.52
N TYR A 459 -22.33 -1.16 2.79
CA TYR A 459 -23.47 -2.05 2.46
C TYR A 459 -23.48 -3.34 3.28
N GLN A 460 -22.37 -3.79 3.83
CA GLN A 460 -22.22 -5.01 4.64
C GLN A 460 -22.80 -6.25 3.91
N THR A 461 -22.60 -6.36 2.59
CA THR A 461 -23.20 -7.40 1.76
C THR A 461 -22.18 -8.42 1.29
N GLY A 462 -22.65 -9.64 1.08
CA GLY A 462 -21.85 -10.77 0.62
C GLY A 462 -21.15 -11.52 1.75
N SER A 463 -20.31 -12.46 1.35
CA SER A 463 -19.49 -13.28 2.25
C SER A 463 -18.23 -13.73 1.51
N VAL A 464 -17.15 -13.89 2.25
CA VAL A 464 -15.92 -14.51 1.77
C VAL A 464 -16.14 -16.00 1.46
N VAL A 465 -15.24 -16.58 0.68
CA VAL A 465 -15.30 -18.00 0.29
C VAL A 465 -14.15 -18.79 0.92
N ALA A 466 -14.42 -20.06 1.27
CA ALA A 466 -13.41 -20.94 1.85
C ALA A 466 -12.47 -21.56 0.79
N GLN A 467 -12.82 -21.44 -0.50
CA GLN A 467 -12.02 -21.94 -1.62
C GLN A 467 -12.18 -20.99 -2.82
N ILE A 468 -11.07 -20.59 -3.42
CA ILE A 468 -11.03 -19.70 -4.58
C ILE A 468 -10.77 -20.50 -5.85
N GLY A 469 -9.79 -21.40 -5.83
CA GLY A 469 -9.41 -22.28 -6.92
C GLY A 469 -8.53 -23.41 -6.42
N ASP A 470 -8.17 -24.35 -7.30
CA ASP A 470 -7.36 -25.52 -6.91
C ASP A 470 -5.89 -25.16 -6.66
N GLU A 471 -5.43 -24.01 -7.17
CA GLU A 471 -4.06 -23.55 -7.09
C GLU A 471 -3.86 -22.45 -6.02
N VAL A 472 -4.92 -22.13 -5.25
CA VAL A 472 -4.89 -21.06 -4.23
C VAL A 472 -5.09 -21.66 -2.84
N THR A 473 -4.17 -21.36 -1.95
CA THR A 473 -4.31 -21.65 -0.51
C THR A 473 -4.99 -20.45 0.15
N VAL A 474 -6.27 -20.59 0.51
CA VAL A 474 -7.02 -19.52 1.18
C VAL A 474 -6.53 -19.36 2.61
N TYR A 475 -6.33 -18.14 3.07
CA TYR A 475 -5.82 -17.83 4.40
C TYR A 475 -6.75 -18.40 5.49
N PRO A 476 -6.18 -18.93 6.61
CA PRO A 476 -6.97 -19.63 7.63
C PRO A 476 -8.10 -18.83 8.24
N ASP A 477 -7.90 -17.52 8.47
CA ASP A 477 -8.93 -16.65 9.06
C ASP A 477 -10.07 -16.40 8.07
N GLU A 478 -9.78 -16.27 6.79
CA GLU A 478 -10.79 -16.17 5.72
C GLU A 478 -11.62 -17.46 5.64
N VAL A 479 -10.97 -18.63 5.71
CA VAL A 479 -11.65 -19.93 5.76
C VAL A 479 -12.54 -20.04 7.00
N ALA A 480 -12.06 -19.56 8.16
CA ALA A 480 -12.85 -19.57 9.39
C ALA A 480 -14.12 -18.73 9.25
N VAL A 481 -13.98 -17.49 8.73
CA VAL A 481 -15.13 -16.59 8.49
C VAL A 481 -16.08 -17.18 7.44
N ALA A 482 -15.58 -17.72 6.34
CA ALA A 482 -16.41 -18.36 5.31
C ALA A 482 -17.27 -19.53 5.85
N ASN A 483 -16.78 -20.22 6.87
CA ASN A 483 -17.48 -21.30 7.55
C ASN A 483 -18.35 -20.84 8.73
N GLY A 484 -18.55 -19.54 8.90
CA GLY A 484 -19.38 -18.95 9.96
C GLY A 484 -18.71 -18.91 11.33
N GLY A 485 -17.37 -19.02 11.37
CA GLY A 485 -16.54 -18.79 12.56
C GLY A 485 -16.26 -17.29 12.75
N GLU A 486 -15.85 -16.94 13.95
CA GLU A 486 -15.30 -15.62 14.24
C GLU A 486 -13.76 -15.70 14.14
N VAL A 487 -13.12 -14.64 13.65
CA VAL A 487 -11.66 -14.51 13.72
C VAL A 487 -11.31 -14.39 15.20
N THR A 488 -10.66 -15.40 15.74
CA THR A 488 -10.05 -15.29 17.06
C THR A 488 -8.84 -14.39 16.89
N THR A 489 -8.92 -13.17 17.38
CA THR A 489 -7.79 -12.24 17.44
C THR A 489 -6.74 -12.89 18.34
N THR A 490 -5.92 -13.76 17.77
CA THR A 490 -4.71 -14.21 18.43
C THR A 490 -3.75 -13.05 18.28
N THR A 491 -3.71 -12.17 19.28
CA THR A 491 -2.62 -11.22 19.41
C THR A 491 -1.37 -12.07 19.58
N THR A 492 -0.71 -12.34 18.47
CA THR A 492 0.62 -12.92 18.50
C THR A 492 1.53 -11.80 19.01
N THR A 493 1.65 -11.74 20.34
CA THR A 493 2.75 -11.00 20.94
C THR A 493 3.98 -11.79 20.51
N GLU A 494 4.66 -11.33 19.47
CA GLU A 494 6.01 -11.77 19.20
C GLU A 494 6.83 -11.42 20.43
N THR A 495 7.01 -12.43 21.26
CA THR A 495 7.98 -12.37 22.34
C THR A 495 9.34 -12.36 21.67
N THR A 496 9.87 -11.16 21.41
CA THR A 496 11.26 -10.99 21.05
C THR A 496 12.07 -11.56 22.21
N THR A 497 12.46 -12.82 22.05
CA THR A 497 13.38 -13.46 22.99
C THR A 497 14.74 -12.83 22.73
N THR A 498 15.00 -11.72 23.38
CA THR A 498 16.35 -11.16 23.47
C THR A 498 17.16 -12.20 24.21
N THR A 499 17.87 -13.03 23.47
CA THR A 499 18.87 -13.92 24.03
C THR A 499 20.02 -13.04 24.50
N THR A 500 19.95 -12.62 25.75
CA THR A 500 21.08 -12.00 26.42
C THR A 500 22.09 -13.12 26.62
N GLU A 501 23.09 -13.20 25.75
CA GLU A 501 24.27 -14.01 26.02
C GLU A 501 24.94 -13.46 27.26
N THR A 502 24.66 -14.07 28.39
CA THR A 502 25.38 -13.84 29.63
C THR A 502 26.75 -14.50 29.46
N THR A 503 27.73 -13.72 29.05
CA THR A 503 29.14 -14.14 29.10
C THR A 503 29.51 -14.30 30.56
N THR A 504 29.44 -15.49 31.07
CA THR A 504 29.95 -15.83 32.39
C THR A 504 31.48 -15.89 32.31
N THR A 505 32.12 -14.82 32.72
CA THR A 505 33.57 -14.79 32.89
C THR A 505 33.86 -15.63 34.15
N THR A 506 34.30 -16.84 33.94
CA THR A 506 34.86 -17.67 35.03
C THR A 506 36.28 -17.18 35.28
N GLU A 507 36.53 -16.49 36.40
CA GLU A 507 37.88 -16.24 36.87
C GLU A 507 38.48 -17.53 37.35
N GLU A 508 39.37 -18.13 36.56
CA GLU A 508 40.28 -19.17 37.04
C GLU A 508 41.45 -18.51 37.74
N THR A 509 41.50 -18.72 39.06
CA THR A 509 42.64 -18.39 39.90
C THR A 509 43.75 -19.40 39.63
N THR A 510 44.72 -19.06 38.80
CA THR A 510 45.92 -19.87 38.61
C THR A 510 47.01 -19.48 39.55
N THR A 511 47.34 -20.37 40.45
CA THR A 511 48.47 -20.29 41.36
C THR A 511 49.77 -20.44 40.59
N THR A 512 50.66 -19.45 40.75
CA THR A 512 52.02 -19.41 40.19
C THR A 512 52.90 -20.50 40.84
N THR A 513 53.55 -21.32 39.99
CA THR A 513 54.79 -22.00 40.38
C THR A 513 55.84 -21.65 39.35
N GLU A 514 56.91 -21.04 39.86
CA GLU A 514 58.11 -20.69 39.07
C GLU A 514 58.87 -21.99 38.73
N GLU A 515 59.28 -22.10 37.48
CA GLU A 515 60.50 -22.81 37.13
C GLU A 515 61.22 -22.11 35.96
N THR A 516 62.41 -21.76 36.27
CA THR A 516 63.43 -21.16 35.45
C THR A 516 64.07 -22.18 34.52
N THR A 517 64.23 -21.95 33.23
CA THR A 517 65.39 -22.40 32.47
C THR A 517 65.61 -21.59 31.18
N THR A 518 66.79 -21.21 31.03
CA THR A 518 67.64 -20.45 30.15
C THR A 518 67.79 -20.96 28.70
N THR A 519 68.26 -19.99 27.85
CA THR A 519 69.14 -20.12 26.63
C THR A 519 68.40 -20.53 25.32
N SER A 520 68.72 -20.02 24.18
CA SER A 520 69.71 -19.11 23.58
C SER A 520 69.30 -18.79 22.14
N GLU A 521 69.63 -17.60 21.65
CA GLU A 521 70.31 -17.23 20.38
C GLU A 521 69.95 -18.00 19.10
N GLU A 522 69.71 -17.32 17.98
CA GLU A 522 70.56 -16.59 17.05
C GLU A 522 69.69 -15.95 15.97
N THR A 523 69.83 -14.65 15.66
CA THR A 523 70.58 -14.02 14.56
C THR A 523 70.21 -14.52 13.15
N THR A 524 69.79 -13.71 12.20
CA THR A 524 70.53 -12.75 11.37
C THR A 524 69.63 -12.12 10.31
N THR A 525 69.68 -10.80 10.16
CA THR A 525 70.14 -9.96 9.04
C THR A 525 69.36 -10.11 7.71
N THR A 526 69.11 -9.14 6.93
CA THR A 526 69.56 -7.81 6.53
C THR A 526 68.67 -7.27 5.42
N SER A 527 68.48 -5.98 5.42
CA SER A 527 68.79 -4.93 4.41
C SER A 527 67.82 -4.84 3.24
N GLU A 528 67.49 -3.76 2.63
CA GLU A 528 67.87 -2.34 2.55
C GLU A 528 66.76 -1.61 1.90
N GLU A 529 66.35 -0.46 2.40
CA GLU A 529 66.57 0.87 1.86
C GLU A 529 66.13 1.12 0.41
N THR A 530 65.21 2.02 0.21
CA THR A 530 65.53 3.28 -0.47
C THR A 530 64.45 4.33 -0.26
N THR A 531 64.85 5.42 0.33
CA THR A 531 64.31 6.76 0.46
C THR A 531 64.05 7.45 -0.87
N THR A 532 63.00 8.25 -0.97
CA THR A 532 63.09 9.61 -1.56
C THR A 532 61.86 10.44 -1.15
N THR A 533 62.13 11.45 -0.36
CA THR A 533 61.43 12.76 -0.31
C THR A 533 62.15 13.68 -1.28
N PRO A 534 61.58 14.70 -1.93
CA PRO A 534 61.17 15.97 -1.34
C PRO A 534 59.91 16.56 -2.03
N GLU A 535 59.29 17.65 -1.77
CA GLU A 535 59.64 18.99 -1.33
C GLU A 535 58.39 19.75 -0.91
N GLU A 536 58.55 20.57 0.10
CA GLU A 536 57.63 21.63 0.51
C GLU A 536 57.50 22.71 -0.56
N THR A 537 56.27 23.24 -0.71
CA THR A 537 56.11 24.61 -1.17
C THR A 537 55.07 25.29 -0.26
N THR A 538 55.58 26.11 0.59
CA THR A 538 54.90 27.08 1.44
C THR A 538 54.35 28.21 0.57
N THR A 539 53.06 28.52 0.72
CA THR A 539 52.56 29.85 0.36
C THR A 539 51.67 30.38 1.48
N THR A 540 52.21 31.37 2.13
CA THR A 540 51.59 32.23 3.13
C THR A 540 50.57 33.16 2.46
N ALA A 541 49.37 33.27 3.00
CA ALA A 541 48.52 34.42 2.75
C ALA A 541 47.71 34.76 4.00
N THR A 542 47.93 35.89 4.39
CA THR A 542 47.63 36.81 5.45
C THR A 542 46.15 36.83 5.88
N GLU A 543 45.96 36.86 7.20
CA GLU A 543 44.73 37.25 7.92
C GLU A 543 44.34 38.70 7.61
N GLU A 544 43.06 38.94 7.39
CA GLU A 544 42.44 40.22 7.74
C GLU A 544 41.23 39.95 8.62
N THR A 545 41.40 40.33 9.89
CA THR A 545 40.38 40.37 10.91
C THR A 545 39.64 41.69 10.79
N THR A 546 38.35 41.66 10.56
CA THR A 546 37.49 42.84 10.75
C THR A 546 36.48 42.54 11.85
N THR A 547 36.73 43.13 12.98
CA THR A 547 35.83 43.18 14.14
C THR A 547 34.83 44.31 13.91
N VAL A 548 33.54 44.01 13.92
CA VAL A 548 32.48 45.02 14.08
C VAL A 548 31.72 44.69 15.34
N THR A 549 31.89 45.56 16.32
CA THR A 549 31.14 45.63 17.57
C THR A 549 29.93 46.53 17.32
N GLU A 550 28.74 46.08 17.53
CA GLU A 550 27.59 46.95 17.78
C GLU A 550 26.89 46.51 19.07
N GLU A 551 26.89 47.44 19.99
CA GLU A 551 26.07 47.46 21.19
C GLU A 551 24.59 47.56 20.83
N THR A 552 23.74 46.78 21.44
CA THR A 552 22.31 47.10 21.49
C THR A 552 21.83 47.08 22.92
N THR A 553 21.42 48.23 23.31
CA THR A 553 20.84 48.66 24.59
C THR A 553 19.55 47.90 24.90
N VAL A 554 19.49 47.40 26.13
CA VAL A 554 18.27 46.87 26.75
C VAL A 554 17.42 48.08 27.20
N THR A 555 16.15 48.09 26.78
CA THR A 555 15.13 48.94 27.41
C THR A 555 14.05 48.03 27.97
N GLU A 556 13.99 47.94 29.28
CA GLU A 556 12.82 47.42 30.00
C GLU A 556 11.68 48.43 29.89
N GLU A 557 10.53 47.97 29.42
CA GLU A 557 9.25 48.64 29.71
C GLU A 557 8.32 47.67 30.42
N THR A 558 8.09 48.00 31.67
CA THR A 558 7.05 47.45 32.52
C THR A 558 5.72 48.08 32.13
N THR A 559 4.74 47.28 31.77
CA THR A 559 3.36 47.80 31.72
C THR A 559 2.37 46.78 32.32
N THR A 560 1.67 47.33 33.24
CA THR A 560 0.68 46.86 34.18
C THR A 560 -0.53 46.19 33.55
N THR A 561 -1.02 45.16 34.23
CA THR A 561 -2.30 44.48 34.17
C THR A 561 -3.52 45.35 33.87
N THR A 562 -4.35 44.90 32.95
CA THR A 562 -5.78 45.12 33.02
C THR A 562 -6.49 43.84 32.61
N GLU A 563 -7.27 43.27 33.52
CA GLU A 563 -8.21 42.21 33.29
C GLU A 563 -9.30 42.73 32.33
N GLU A 564 -9.48 42.04 31.20
CA GLU A 564 -10.76 42.07 30.48
C GLU A 564 -11.18 40.63 30.16
N THR A 565 -12.28 40.31 30.75
CA THR A 565 -13.08 39.12 30.49
C THR A 565 -13.54 39.12 29.02
N THR A 566 -13.07 38.17 28.24
CA THR A 566 -13.69 37.89 26.94
C THR A 566 -13.92 36.41 26.76
N THR A 567 -15.18 36.08 26.81
CA THR A 567 -15.94 35.07 26.06
C THR A 567 -15.10 33.99 25.34
N THR A 568 -15.27 32.79 25.83
CA THR A 568 -15.06 31.51 25.19
C THR A 568 -15.29 31.53 23.68
N THR A 569 -14.25 31.41 22.92
CA THR A 569 -14.35 30.92 21.55
C THR A 569 -14.08 29.42 21.60
N SER A 570 -15.10 28.68 21.24
CA SER A 570 -15.16 27.24 21.05
C SER A 570 -13.88 26.73 20.40
N GLY A 571 -13.11 25.92 21.13
CA GLY A 571 -12.00 25.16 20.59
C GLY A 571 -12.51 24.20 19.53
N SER A 572 -11.80 24.13 18.43
CA SER A 572 -11.98 23.18 17.35
C SER A 572 -12.04 21.75 17.93
N VAL A 573 -13.20 21.13 17.86
CA VAL A 573 -13.37 19.72 18.24
C VAL A 573 -12.72 18.88 17.17
N LEU A 574 -11.67 18.14 17.51
CA LEU A 574 -11.06 17.16 16.62
C LEU A 574 -12.14 16.12 16.25
N PRO A 575 -12.32 15.78 14.95
CA PRO A 575 -13.29 14.76 14.54
C PRO A 575 -12.89 13.40 15.11
N GLY A 576 -13.87 12.65 15.61
CA GLY A 576 -13.68 11.28 16.09
C GLY A 576 -13.32 11.13 17.56
N LYS A 577 -13.54 12.13 18.41
CA LYS A 577 -13.28 12.05 19.85
C LYS A 577 -14.19 10.99 20.49
N ASN A 578 -13.67 9.79 20.66
CA ASN A 578 -14.29 8.72 21.45
C ASN A 578 -13.62 8.69 22.82
N VAL A 579 -14.10 9.52 23.76
CA VAL A 579 -13.50 9.65 25.08
C VAL A 579 -13.51 8.30 25.80
N GLY A 580 -12.33 7.86 26.23
CA GLY A 580 -12.08 6.56 26.83
C GLY A 580 -11.35 5.58 25.92
N ASP A 581 -11.38 5.77 24.61
CA ASP A 581 -10.65 4.98 23.63
C ASP A 581 -9.23 5.56 23.48
N VAL A 582 -8.35 5.17 24.40
CA VAL A 582 -6.99 5.71 24.52
C VAL A 582 -6.01 5.02 23.58
N ASN A 583 -6.27 3.75 23.25
CA ASN A 583 -5.44 2.97 22.31
C ASN A 583 -5.90 3.12 20.85
N LEU A 584 -7.00 3.82 20.60
CA LEU A 584 -7.59 4.11 19.30
C LEU A 584 -8.04 2.86 18.53
N ASP A 585 -8.48 1.81 19.25
CA ASP A 585 -8.98 0.58 18.63
C ASP A 585 -10.50 0.59 18.37
N GLY A 586 -11.18 1.73 18.67
CA GLY A 586 -12.61 1.92 18.47
C GLY A 586 -13.48 1.38 19.60
N LYS A 587 -12.89 0.81 20.66
CA LYS A 587 -13.59 0.31 21.85
C LYS A 587 -13.17 1.12 23.07
N VAL A 588 -13.90 0.96 24.16
CA VAL A 588 -13.50 1.49 25.46
C VAL A 588 -13.49 0.32 26.43
N ASP A 589 -12.29 -0.20 26.71
CA ASP A 589 -12.12 -1.39 27.53
C ASP A 589 -10.86 -1.32 28.42
N LEU A 590 -10.47 -2.45 29.03
CA LEU A 590 -9.34 -2.50 29.95
C LEU A 590 -7.99 -2.14 29.30
N LEU A 591 -7.85 -2.33 27.99
CA LEU A 591 -6.62 -2.00 27.27
C LEU A 591 -6.38 -0.49 27.24
N ASP A 592 -7.45 0.32 27.18
CA ASP A 592 -7.36 1.78 27.25
C ASP A 592 -6.87 2.25 28.61
N ALA A 593 -7.37 1.66 29.67
CA ALA A 593 -6.93 1.98 31.00
C ALA A 593 -5.44 1.58 31.21
N ILE A 594 -5.00 0.50 30.58
CA ILE A 594 -3.59 0.10 30.57
C ILE A 594 -2.75 1.10 29.76
N HIS A 595 -3.20 1.55 28.59
CA HIS A 595 -2.53 2.57 27.78
C HIS A 595 -2.42 3.90 28.53
N LEU A 596 -3.50 4.35 29.13
CA LEU A 596 -3.52 5.56 29.94
C LEU A 596 -2.53 5.48 31.10
N ASN A 597 -2.50 4.36 31.82
CA ASN A 597 -1.54 4.17 32.93
C ASN A 597 -0.08 4.12 32.46
N LYS A 598 0.19 3.52 31.29
CA LYS A 598 1.54 3.56 30.70
C LYS A 598 1.96 4.98 30.33
N TYR A 599 1.05 5.77 29.80
CA TYR A 599 1.28 7.17 29.49
C TYR A 599 1.58 7.99 30.74
N LEU A 600 0.74 7.87 31.79
CA LEU A 600 0.96 8.55 33.07
C LEU A 600 2.29 8.14 33.74
N ALA A 601 2.68 6.88 33.57
CA ALA A 601 3.97 6.36 34.02
C ALA A 601 5.16 6.77 33.13
N GLN A 602 4.91 7.55 32.05
CA GLN A 602 5.92 7.96 31.06
C GLN A 602 6.62 6.78 30.36
N LEU A 603 5.92 5.64 30.22
CA LEU A 603 6.42 4.45 29.53
C LEU A 603 6.09 4.47 28.05
N ILE A 604 5.07 5.23 27.64
CA ILE A 604 4.65 5.45 26.26
C ILE A 604 4.27 6.91 26.05
N THR A 605 4.27 7.34 24.78
CA THR A 605 3.66 8.61 24.35
C THR A 605 2.31 8.31 23.68
N LEU A 606 1.34 9.18 23.83
CA LEU A 606 0.05 9.08 23.16
C LEU A 606 -0.02 10.08 22.01
N THR A 607 -0.70 9.72 20.95
CA THR A 607 -1.05 10.66 19.87
C THR A 607 -1.95 11.78 20.40
N PRO A 608 -2.03 12.96 19.74
CA PRO A 608 -2.92 14.03 20.17
C PRO A 608 -4.40 13.60 20.28
N VAL A 609 -4.86 12.71 19.42
CA VAL A 609 -6.21 12.14 19.47
C VAL A 609 -6.35 11.24 20.70
N ALA A 610 -5.39 10.35 20.97
CA ALA A 610 -5.39 9.49 22.15
C ALA A 610 -5.32 10.29 23.44
N VAL A 611 -4.50 11.37 23.49
CA VAL A 611 -4.49 12.32 24.62
C VAL A 611 -5.85 12.98 24.81
N ALA A 612 -6.50 13.40 23.74
CA ALA A 612 -7.84 13.98 23.81
C ALA A 612 -8.90 12.96 24.31
N ASN A 613 -8.76 11.68 23.90
CA ASN A 613 -9.63 10.59 24.37
C ASN A 613 -9.31 10.17 25.81
N ALA A 614 -8.07 10.35 26.27
CA ALA A 614 -7.65 10.04 27.63
C ALA A 614 -8.24 10.97 28.69
N ASN A 615 -8.69 12.17 28.33
CA ASN A 615 -9.34 13.12 29.23
C ASN A 615 -10.75 12.67 29.60
N CYS A 616 -10.83 11.67 30.48
CA CYS A 616 -12.06 11.02 30.90
C CYS A 616 -12.77 11.76 32.05
N ASP A 617 -12.03 12.41 32.97
CA ASP A 617 -12.56 13.22 34.08
C ASP A 617 -12.54 14.72 33.73
N GLN A 618 -13.68 15.24 33.28
CA GLN A 618 -13.84 16.66 32.97
C GLN A 618 -14.67 17.41 34.04
N LYS A 619 -14.85 16.80 35.20
CA LYS A 619 -15.69 17.36 36.27
C LYS A 619 -15.18 18.72 36.76
N ASP A 620 -13.87 18.90 36.86
CA ASP A 620 -13.26 20.13 37.37
C ASP A 620 -12.89 21.11 36.25
N GLY A 621 -13.27 20.80 34.98
CA GLY A 621 -12.94 21.62 33.80
C GLY A 621 -11.44 21.68 33.47
N THR A 622 -10.67 20.71 33.95
CA THR A 622 -9.22 20.61 33.67
C THR A 622 -9.00 19.78 32.40
N GLU A 623 -8.10 20.22 31.54
CA GLU A 623 -7.63 19.47 30.36
C GLU A 623 -6.39 18.62 30.66
N THR A 624 -6.01 18.52 31.94
CA THR A 624 -4.81 17.79 32.37
C THR A 624 -5.14 16.32 32.53
N ILE A 625 -4.38 15.46 31.87
CA ILE A 625 -4.51 14.00 32.02
C ILE A 625 -3.79 13.57 33.29
N ASP A 626 -4.51 12.94 34.22
CA ASP A 626 -3.96 12.48 35.51
C ASP A 626 -4.63 11.15 35.98
N ASP A 627 -4.28 10.68 37.18
CA ASP A 627 -4.81 9.45 37.78
C ASP A 627 -6.35 9.44 37.94
N LYS A 628 -6.99 10.61 37.90
CA LYS A 628 -8.45 10.69 37.97
C LYS A 628 -9.09 10.20 36.68
N ASP A 629 -8.46 10.49 35.54
CA ASP A 629 -8.92 10.01 34.23
C ASP A 629 -8.93 8.49 34.19
N THR A 630 -7.81 7.86 34.63
CA THR A 630 -7.77 6.40 34.77
C THR A 630 -8.86 5.88 35.72
N SER A 631 -9.08 6.56 36.84
CA SER A 631 -10.07 6.16 37.82
C SER A 631 -11.49 6.25 37.27
N VAL A 632 -11.79 7.29 36.49
CA VAL A 632 -13.09 7.49 35.82
C VAL A 632 -13.26 6.44 34.71
N LEU A 633 -12.24 6.25 33.87
CA LEU A 633 -12.24 5.25 32.81
C LEU A 633 -12.49 3.84 33.37
N MET A 634 -11.79 3.44 34.42
CA MET A 634 -11.99 2.14 35.08
C MET A 634 -13.39 1.98 35.67
N LYS A 635 -13.97 3.03 36.25
CA LYS A 635 -15.34 3.00 36.74
C LYS A 635 -16.37 2.81 35.62
N PHE A 636 -16.14 3.46 34.49
CA PHE A 636 -16.97 3.29 33.29
C PHE A 636 -16.90 1.86 32.76
N ILE A 637 -15.69 1.32 32.56
CA ILE A 637 -15.44 -0.05 32.08
C ILE A 637 -16.10 -1.11 32.99
N LEU A 638 -16.01 -0.88 34.30
CA LEU A 638 -16.60 -1.80 35.28
C LEU A 638 -18.11 -1.61 35.47
N GLY A 639 -18.75 -0.70 34.72
CA GLY A 639 -20.21 -0.45 34.80
C GLY A 639 -20.65 0.16 36.13
N SER A 640 -19.84 1.01 36.76
CA SER A 640 -20.15 1.69 37.98
C SER A 640 -21.38 2.61 37.82
N GLU A 641 -22.28 2.61 38.82
CA GLU A 641 -23.44 3.51 38.86
C GLU A 641 -23.04 4.99 38.92
N ASP A 642 -21.82 5.29 39.37
CA ASP A 642 -21.31 6.65 39.52
C ASP A 642 -20.84 7.26 38.19
N VAL A 643 -20.44 6.44 37.17
CA VAL A 643 -19.92 6.89 35.87
C VAL A 643 -20.62 6.11 34.77
N LYS A 644 -21.64 6.71 34.17
CA LYS A 644 -22.45 6.08 33.11
C LYS A 644 -22.07 6.51 31.70
N ASN A 645 -21.36 7.61 31.57
CA ASN A 645 -20.94 8.17 30.28
C ASN A 645 -19.52 8.77 30.38
N LEU A 646 -18.80 8.78 29.29
CA LEU A 646 -17.55 9.52 29.12
C LEU A 646 -17.75 10.66 28.10
N PRO A 647 -17.14 11.85 28.31
CA PRO A 647 -16.40 12.21 29.51
C PRO A 647 -17.30 12.38 30.73
N TYR A 648 -16.74 12.16 31.92
CA TYR A 648 -17.46 12.36 33.16
C TYR A 648 -17.44 13.84 33.58
N VAL A 649 -18.60 14.44 33.67
CA VAL A 649 -18.74 15.88 34.00
C VAL A 649 -19.37 16.11 35.39
N GLY A 650 -19.60 15.03 36.16
CA GLY A 650 -20.10 15.09 37.52
C GLY A 650 -21.57 14.74 37.70
#